data_acd05bfa88bae136078ce911aba1b62a
#
_entry.id   acd05bfa88bae136078ce911aba1b62a
#
_cell.length_a   1.000
_cell.length_b   1.000
_cell.length_c   1.000
_cell.angle_alpha   90.00
_cell.angle_beta   90.00
_cell.angle_gamma   90.00
#
_symmetry.space_group_name_H-M   'P 1'
#
loop_
_entity.id
_entity.type
_entity.pdbx_description
1 polymer ?
#
loop_
_entity_poly.entity_id
_entity_poly.type
_entity_poly.pdbx_seq_one_letter_code
_entity_poly.pdbx_strand_id
1 'polypeptide(L)'
;MSPLLYSIGRWAFRARKLVLILWLALFVALAASAGLFNKGTDNSFSIPGTQSQEALNSLSRTFPQVSGTSAQIVIVAPKGETVNQPSITNAVADAVGKLDKVHEVQGVSSPFNNQIKDAISHNGQAAIITVQLDGQPTTVSAETKKEITSAGQTLERTLPHGSQVSIGGALYSQTLPSVSVVELVGLLIALVVLFLTFGSILAAGMPLATALLGVLISISLIFLSTLFGPISSTTPLLALMLGLAVGIDYSLFIISRHQGQLKAGIDPEESAARAVATAGSAVLFAGMTVIIALAGLAVAGIPFLTTMGFAASLAVAVAVIVALTLTPAFLGFAGARITPGRQPQRRRRRRTAPLNSAAPSGVESGEAMTLQHSSLAEIPRGPYRTWVRAVTRFPLVTIVAVILALGFASVPALQLRLALPDAGSLAQGDPARTTYDLITDHFGPGYNGPLIVTGSIISSKDPVTLMNDIGKDIARLPGVAAVPLATPNATADTGIVQVIPTTGPDDPKTTALVDELRSKNQYFTNKYGVNLQVTGTTAVLIDVSTRLGDALLPFGILVVGLSLILLTMVFRSIAVPIKAALGYLLSVGTAFGAVTVVFEWGWLANLLNVSRTGPVISFLPIILMGVLFGLAMDYEVFLVSRMREDYVHGKDANRAVQSGFVGSARVVTAAAIIMAGVFAAFIPEGDNTIKPMAVGLTVGVFVDAFIVRMTLVPAVMKILGDKAWWMPRWLDRVLPKFDVEGDGLQKELDLADWPEPGSPYIVAAENLSVASRGIVLLHPVDLRLRSAESLIVETGDREAGRALSLAVTGRTRFSGTLKTAQFALPMRSATVRSRTAMIRLETSATPVTDVRLALRRRPLLLVLDAADAVADSAQRAQLREVIDRAFIAAQKDDRPFAVLATCVDPHTVTEILPNQTASISLTPSQKIYAR
;
A
#
# COMPACT_ATOMS: atom_id res chain seq x y z
N MET A 1 -17.16 -10.86 -4.07
CA MET A 1 -15.97 -10.65 -3.21
C MET A 1 -16.31 -10.89 -1.74
N SER A 2 -17.29 -10.19 -1.19
CA SER A 2 -17.72 -10.32 0.21
C SER A 2 -18.05 -11.74 0.68
N PRO A 3 -18.69 -12.64 -0.12
CA PRO A 3 -18.91 -14.02 0.32
C PRO A 3 -17.65 -14.86 0.47
N LEU A 4 -16.61 -14.59 -0.33
CA LEU A 4 -15.32 -15.27 -0.18
C LEU A 4 -14.62 -14.83 1.10
N LEU A 5 -14.59 -13.51 1.35
CA LEU A 5 -14.03 -12.95 2.58
C LEU A 5 -14.80 -13.42 3.82
N TYR A 6 -16.12 -13.55 3.73
CA TYR A 6 -16.95 -14.15 4.79
C TYR A 6 -16.50 -15.57 5.13
N SER A 7 -16.30 -16.40 4.09
CA SER A 7 -15.84 -17.77 4.29
C SER A 7 -14.42 -17.86 4.86
N ILE A 8 -13.51 -16.98 4.43
CA ILE A 8 -12.16 -16.87 4.98
C ILE A 8 -12.21 -16.47 6.45
N GLY A 9 -12.97 -15.43 6.79
CA GLY A 9 -13.12 -14.97 8.18
C GLY A 9 -13.68 -16.05 9.10
N ARG A 10 -14.71 -16.77 8.65
CA ARG A 10 -15.31 -17.89 9.39
C ARG A 10 -14.35 -19.06 9.56
N TRP A 11 -13.65 -19.42 8.49
CA TRP A 11 -12.62 -20.47 8.53
C TRP A 11 -11.49 -20.11 9.49
N ALA A 12 -10.93 -18.91 9.38
CA ALA A 12 -9.83 -18.45 10.22
C ALA A 12 -10.22 -18.38 11.70
N PHE A 13 -11.46 -17.96 12.01
CA PHE A 13 -11.98 -17.96 13.37
C PHE A 13 -12.05 -19.39 13.97
N ARG A 14 -12.55 -20.36 13.19
CA ARG A 14 -12.65 -21.77 13.61
C ARG A 14 -11.28 -22.44 13.70
N ALA A 15 -10.46 -22.26 12.67
CA ALA A 15 -9.13 -22.86 12.55
C ALA A 15 -8.02 -22.00 13.21
N ARG A 16 -8.34 -21.20 14.23
CA ARG A 16 -7.46 -20.19 14.86
C ARG A 16 -6.07 -20.70 15.23
N LYS A 17 -5.97 -21.94 15.78
CA LYS A 17 -4.68 -22.54 16.13
C LYS A 17 -3.85 -22.84 14.87
N LEU A 18 -4.47 -23.40 13.85
CA LEU A 18 -3.81 -23.74 12.58
C LEU A 18 -3.30 -22.48 11.89
N VAL A 19 -4.13 -21.42 11.80
CA VAL A 19 -3.75 -20.16 11.19
C VAL A 19 -2.56 -19.53 11.91
N LEU A 20 -2.57 -19.50 13.25
CA LEU A 20 -1.45 -18.97 14.04
C LEU A 20 -0.17 -19.78 13.82
N ILE A 21 -0.25 -21.11 13.86
CA ILE A 21 0.90 -22.00 13.65
C ILE A 21 1.46 -21.81 12.24
N LEU A 22 0.62 -21.72 11.21
CA LEU A 22 1.08 -21.52 9.82
C LEU A 22 1.81 -20.18 9.67
N TRP A 23 1.30 -19.08 10.24
CA TRP A 23 1.94 -17.79 10.17
C TRP A 23 3.28 -17.76 10.93
N LEU A 24 3.34 -18.37 12.12
CA LEU A 24 4.59 -18.48 12.88
C LEU A 24 5.61 -19.38 12.18
N ALA A 25 5.17 -20.51 11.62
CA ALA A 25 6.04 -21.41 10.86
C ALA A 25 6.59 -20.71 9.60
N LEU A 26 5.74 -19.98 8.89
CA LEU A 26 6.16 -19.15 7.74
C LEU A 26 7.19 -18.11 8.15
N PHE A 27 6.95 -17.38 9.25
CA PHE A 27 7.91 -16.40 9.77
C PHE A 27 9.26 -17.04 10.10
N VAL A 28 9.26 -18.14 10.86
CA VAL A 28 10.50 -18.82 11.25
C VAL A 28 11.26 -19.33 10.02
N ALA A 29 10.57 -19.91 9.04
CA ALA A 29 11.18 -20.36 7.80
C ALA A 29 11.80 -19.22 7.00
N LEU A 30 11.09 -18.10 6.84
CA LEU A 30 11.58 -16.93 6.11
C LEU A 30 12.72 -16.23 6.85
N ALA A 31 12.63 -16.09 8.19
CA ALA A 31 13.68 -15.46 9.00
C ALA A 31 14.97 -16.30 8.98
N ALA A 32 14.86 -17.64 9.09
CA ALA A 32 15.99 -18.53 8.97
C ALA A 32 16.62 -18.45 7.57
N SER A 33 15.80 -18.46 6.51
CA SER A 33 16.29 -18.31 5.14
C SER A 33 16.96 -16.97 4.90
N ALA A 34 16.38 -15.88 5.40
CA ALA A 34 16.97 -14.55 5.33
C ALA A 34 18.30 -14.48 6.07
N GLY A 35 18.40 -15.08 7.26
CA GLY A 35 19.65 -15.13 8.02
C GLY A 35 20.79 -15.90 7.33
N LEU A 36 20.44 -16.96 6.58
CA LEU A 36 21.42 -17.78 5.86
C LEU A 36 21.85 -17.21 4.51
N PHE A 37 20.95 -16.53 3.80
CA PHE A 37 21.14 -16.16 2.40
C PHE A 37 21.21 -14.66 2.15
N ASN A 38 21.10 -13.80 3.18
CA ASN A 38 21.19 -12.35 3.02
C ASN A 38 22.57 -11.93 2.51
N LYS A 39 22.57 -11.11 1.45
CA LYS A 39 23.80 -10.51 0.87
C LYS A 39 24.08 -9.09 1.35
N GLY A 40 23.32 -8.59 2.31
CA GLY A 40 23.39 -7.20 2.78
C GLY A 40 22.62 -6.22 1.90
N THR A 41 22.63 -4.96 2.32
CA THR A 41 22.01 -3.84 1.61
C THR A 41 23.07 -3.02 0.90
N ASP A 42 22.74 -2.41 -0.23
CA ASP A 42 23.61 -1.58 -1.03
C ASP A 42 22.95 -0.21 -1.27
N ASN A 43 23.64 0.86 -0.92
CA ASN A 43 23.18 2.23 -1.12
C ASN A 43 23.83 2.89 -2.36
N SER A 44 24.31 2.11 -3.30
CA SER A 44 24.79 2.66 -4.57
C SER A 44 23.63 3.26 -5.37
N PHE A 45 23.66 4.57 -5.52
CA PHE A 45 22.74 5.31 -6.37
C PHE A 45 23.29 5.36 -7.79
N SER A 46 22.95 4.40 -8.62
CA SER A 46 23.32 4.40 -10.04
C SER A 46 22.10 4.46 -10.93
N ILE A 47 22.19 5.28 -11.98
CA ILE A 47 21.18 5.32 -13.03
C ILE A 47 21.85 5.01 -14.36
N PRO A 48 21.63 3.85 -14.95
CA PRO A 48 22.12 3.51 -16.28
C PRO A 48 21.65 4.52 -17.32
N GLY A 49 22.57 4.93 -18.23
CA GLY A 49 22.25 5.86 -19.32
C GLY A 49 22.41 7.34 -18.98
N THR A 50 22.92 7.70 -17.79
CA THR A 50 23.37 9.07 -17.50
C THR A 50 24.84 9.24 -17.91
N GLN A 51 25.21 10.45 -18.39
CA GLN A 51 26.57 10.72 -18.84
C GLN A 51 27.62 10.47 -17.76
N SER A 52 27.35 10.88 -16.53
CA SER A 52 28.26 10.67 -15.39
C SER A 52 28.42 9.20 -15.04
N GLN A 53 27.38 8.37 -15.13
CA GLN A 53 27.47 6.94 -14.84
C GLN A 53 28.19 6.19 -15.95
N GLU A 54 27.96 6.52 -17.22
CA GLU A 54 28.67 5.92 -18.35
C GLU A 54 30.17 6.25 -18.30
N ALA A 55 30.50 7.51 -18.00
CA ALA A 55 31.87 7.93 -17.80
C ALA A 55 32.51 7.23 -16.59
N LEU A 56 31.77 7.06 -15.47
CA LEU A 56 32.30 6.32 -14.31
C LEU A 56 32.56 4.85 -14.64
N ASN A 57 31.65 4.21 -15.39
CA ASN A 57 31.83 2.83 -15.84
C ASN A 57 32.99 2.67 -16.82
N SER A 58 33.26 3.67 -17.65
CA SER A 58 34.44 3.70 -18.51
C SER A 58 35.71 3.89 -17.68
N LEU A 59 35.66 4.81 -16.72
CA LEU A 59 36.79 5.10 -15.84
C LEU A 59 37.18 3.90 -14.97
N SER A 60 36.21 3.11 -14.51
CA SER A 60 36.49 1.90 -13.73
C SER A 60 37.31 0.84 -14.49
N ARG A 61 37.26 0.86 -15.81
CA ARG A 61 38.05 -0.03 -16.67
C ARG A 61 39.43 0.54 -17.01
N THR A 62 39.53 1.87 -17.17
CA THR A 62 40.76 2.54 -17.65
C THR A 62 41.58 3.16 -16.54
N PHE A 63 40.92 3.45 -15.40
CA PHE A 63 41.51 4.06 -14.19
C PHE A 63 40.96 3.43 -12.92
N PRO A 64 41.17 2.11 -12.67
CA PRO A 64 40.60 1.42 -11.49
C PRO A 64 40.93 2.12 -10.17
N GLN A 65 42.13 2.71 -10.08
CA GLN A 65 42.64 3.38 -8.88
C GLN A 65 41.87 4.63 -8.46
N VAL A 66 40.98 5.17 -9.30
CA VAL A 66 40.23 6.40 -9.03
C VAL A 66 38.69 6.13 -8.99
N SER A 67 38.28 4.97 -9.44
CA SER A 67 36.88 4.63 -9.63
C SER A 67 36.26 3.81 -8.50
N GLY A 68 37.09 3.21 -7.63
CA GLY A 68 36.64 2.41 -6.48
C GLY A 68 36.19 3.27 -5.30
N THR A 69 35.86 2.59 -4.20
CA THR A 69 35.50 3.28 -2.96
C THR A 69 36.76 3.80 -2.26
N SER A 70 36.59 4.86 -1.47
CA SER A 70 37.72 5.43 -0.73
C SER A 70 37.40 5.61 0.75
N ALA A 71 38.42 5.43 1.58
CA ALA A 71 38.47 5.93 2.93
C ALA A 71 39.39 7.16 3.01
N GLN A 72 39.04 8.10 3.85
CA GLN A 72 39.81 9.32 4.10
C GLN A 72 40.21 9.39 5.57
N ILE A 73 41.45 9.61 5.85
CA ILE A 73 41.95 9.85 7.20
C ILE A 73 42.47 11.29 7.24
N VAL A 74 41.76 12.12 7.98
CA VAL A 74 42.09 13.53 8.19
C VAL A 74 42.91 13.67 9.45
N ILE A 75 44.03 14.37 9.35
CA ILE A 75 44.95 14.65 10.44
C ILE A 75 44.97 16.16 10.62
N VAL A 76 44.75 16.62 11.84
CA VAL A 76 44.86 18.04 12.20
C VAL A 76 45.97 18.17 13.26
N ALA A 77 46.94 19.02 12.97
CA ALA A 77 48.04 19.30 13.90
C ALA A 77 47.55 20.09 15.12
N PRO A 78 48.29 20.04 16.23
CA PRO A 78 48.01 20.86 17.39
C PRO A 78 47.94 22.37 17.04
N LYS A 79 47.17 23.13 17.82
CA LYS A 79 47.03 24.59 17.56
C LYS A 79 48.37 25.29 17.56
N GLY A 80 48.63 25.99 16.43
CA GLY A 80 49.90 26.72 16.18
C GLY A 80 51.00 25.89 15.59
N GLU A 81 50.78 24.60 15.31
CA GLU A 81 51.72 23.70 14.62
C GLU A 81 51.26 23.38 13.21
N THR A 82 52.19 22.84 12.41
CA THR A 82 51.88 22.40 11.05
C THR A 82 52.12 20.90 10.88
N VAL A 83 51.41 20.28 9.95
CA VAL A 83 51.55 18.85 9.64
C VAL A 83 52.91 18.50 9.02
N ASN A 84 53.70 19.50 8.60
CA ASN A 84 55.03 19.30 8.01
C ASN A 84 56.12 19.00 9.05
N GLN A 85 55.79 18.93 10.35
CA GLN A 85 56.75 18.54 11.39
C GLN A 85 57.22 17.09 11.20
N PRO A 86 58.52 16.82 11.44
CA PRO A 86 59.06 15.44 11.29
C PRO A 86 58.34 14.38 12.12
N SER A 87 57.81 14.73 13.29
CA SER A 87 57.04 13.85 14.12
C SER A 87 55.73 13.39 13.46
N ILE A 88 55.07 14.30 12.75
CA ILE A 88 53.83 14.03 12.02
C ILE A 88 54.13 13.35 10.70
N THR A 89 55.08 13.84 9.94
CA THR A 89 55.42 13.28 8.63
C THR A 89 55.90 11.82 8.72
N ASN A 90 56.68 11.48 9.73
CA ASN A 90 57.14 10.10 9.96
C ASN A 90 56.00 9.18 10.40
N ALA A 91 55.13 9.64 11.32
CA ALA A 91 53.99 8.88 11.75
C ALA A 91 53.01 8.62 10.58
N VAL A 92 52.81 9.58 9.71
CA VAL A 92 51.99 9.43 8.49
C VAL A 92 52.62 8.47 7.52
N ALA A 93 53.95 8.54 7.31
CA ALA A 93 54.65 7.61 6.42
C ALA A 93 54.51 6.15 6.90
N ASP A 94 54.65 5.93 8.21
CA ASP A 94 54.45 4.60 8.81
C ASP A 94 52.99 4.13 8.67
N ALA A 95 52.00 5.01 8.84
CA ALA A 95 50.59 4.69 8.66
C ALA A 95 50.29 4.34 7.20
N VAL A 96 50.79 5.12 6.23
CA VAL A 96 50.65 4.86 4.81
C VAL A 96 51.24 3.50 4.45
N GLY A 97 52.45 3.18 4.96
CA GLY A 97 53.11 1.89 4.71
C GLY A 97 52.36 0.67 5.32
N LYS A 98 51.58 0.87 6.37
CA LYS A 98 50.71 -0.17 6.94
C LYS A 98 49.42 -0.30 6.15
N LEU A 99 48.78 0.81 5.79
CA LEU A 99 47.55 0.85 5.02
C LEU A 99 47.71 0.26 3.61
N ASP A 100 48.86 0.46 2.98
CA ASP A 100 49.18 -0.08 1.65
C ASP A 100 49.26 -1.62 1.61
N LYS A 101 49.43 -2.25 2.77
CA LYS A 101 49.50 -3.71 2.93
C LYS A 101 48.13 -4.34 3.31
N VAL A 102 47.14 -3.55 3.58
CA VAL A 102 45.80 -4.02 3.94
C VAL A 102 45.16 -4.67 2.73
N HIS A 103 44.52 -5.81 2.95
CA HIS A 103 43.78 -6.54 1.90
C HIS A 103 42.72 -5.64 1.27
N GLU A 104 42.44 -5.77 -0.02
CA GLU A 104 41.47 -4.96 -0.81
C GLU A 104 41.91 -3.49 -1.00
N VAL A 105 43.02 -3.02 -0.46
CA VAL A 105 43.58 -1.68 -0.73
C VAL A 105 44.33 -1.72 -2.06
N GLN A 106 43.97 -0.83 -2.98
CA GLN A 106 44.62 -0.68 -4.29
C GLN A 106 45.75 0.34 -4.29
N GLY A 107 45.72 1.27 -3.36
CA GLY A 107 46.75 2.27 -3.17
C GLY A 107 46.43 3.28 -2.10
N VAL A 108 47.45 3.84 -1.51
CA VAL A 108 47.36 4.88 -0.49
C VAL A 108 48.05 6.14 -0.95
N SER A 109 47.31 7.23 -1.00
CA SER A 109 47.81 8.55 -1.34
C SER A 109 48.34 9.26 -0.09
N SER A 110 49.63 9.43 0.00
CA SER A 110 50.23 10.22 1.07
C SER A 110 50.06 11.71 0.80
N PRO A 111 49.71 12.53 1.82
CA PRO A 111 49.63 13.99 1.66
C PRO A 111 50.98 14.67 1.37
N PHE A 112 52.10 13.99 1.64
CA PHE A 112 53.43 14.50 1.37
C PHE A 112 54.00 14.06 0.01
N ASN A 113 53.19 13.47 -0.85
CA ASN A 113 53.59 13.10 -2.20
C ASN A 113 53.50 14.31 -3.14
N ASN A 114 54.61 14.68 -3.77
CA ASN A 114 54.66 15.84 -4.68
C ASN A 114 53.77 15.73 -5.93
N GLN A 115 53.22 14.56 -6.21
CA GLN A 115 52.34 14.34 -7.37
C GLN A 115 50.90 14.80 -7.14
N ILE A 116 50.47 14.86 -5.88
CA ILE A 116 49.13 15.31 -5.51
C ILE A 116 49.25 16.66 -4.81
N LYS A 117 48.73 17.68 -5.46
CA LYS A 117 48.67 19.02 -4.90
C LYS A 117 47.47 19.13 -3.99
N ASP A 118 47.56 20.03 -2.99
CA ASP A 118 46.44 20.38 -2.10
C ASP A 118 45.89 19.25 -1.18
N ALA A 119 46.69 18.19 -0.95
CA ALA A 119 46.45 17.21 0.11
C ALA A 119 46.81 17.73 1.52
N ILE A 120 47.40 18.90 1.61
CA ILE A 120 47.69 19.65 2.81
C ILE A 120 46.92 20.96 2.73
N SER A 121 46.25 21.36 3.83
CA SER A 121 45.51 22.62 3.90
C SER A 121 46.40 23.84 3.65
N HIS A 122 45.84 24.93 3.12
CA HIS A 122 46.58 26.16 2.81
C HIS A 122 47.33 26.74 4.02
N ASN A 123 46.78 26.55 5.23
CA ASN A 123 47.44 27.00 6.47
C ASN A 123 48.43 25.97 7.04
N GLY A 124 48.60 24.82 6.37
CA GLY A 124 49.49 23.74 6.79
C GLY A 124 49.04 23.01 8.07
N GLN A 125 47.85 23.23 8.57
CA GLN A 125 47.35 22.63 9.82
C GLN A 125 46.71 21.25 9.65
N ALA A 126 46.24 20.92 8.46
CA ALA A 126 45.58 19.65 8.24
C ALA A 126 46.15 18.92 6.99
N ALA A 127 46.08 17.60 7.00
CA ALA A 127 46.45 16.74 5.91
C ALA A 127 45.46 15.59 5.71
N ILE A 128 45.29 15.14 4.47
CA ILE A 128 44.38 14.05 4.11
C ILE A 128 45.14 12.87 3.56
N ILE A 129 45.02 11.69 4.20
CA ILE A 129 45.42 10.42 3.59
C ILE A 129 44.20 9.83 2.90
N THR A 130 44.33 9.49 1.61
CA THR A 130 43.23 8.81 0.89
C THR A 130 43.65 7.37 0.65
N VAL A 131 42.81 6.44 1.12
CA VAL A 131 42.97 5.00 0.91
C VAL A 131 41.94 4.57 -0.12
N GLN A 132 42.47 4.13 -1.28
CA GLN A 132 41.62 3.65 -2.37
C GLN A 132 41.45 2.14 -2.26
N LEU A 133 40.18 1.68 -2.34
CA LEU A 133 39.84 0.28 -2.21
C LEU A 133 39.20 -0.25 -3.50
N ASP A 134 39.27 -1.57 -3.66
CA ASP A 134 38.60 -2.26 -4.74
C ASP A 134 37.10 -2.45 -4.42
N GLY A 135 36.26 -2.27 -5.42
CA GLY A 135 34.83 -2.49 -5.31
C GLY A 135 34.04 -1.37 -4.64
N GLN A 136 32.84 -1.72 -4.19
CA GLN A 136 31.88 -0.79 -3.57
C GLN A 136 31.97 -0.85 -2.03
N PRO A 137 31.47 0.16 -1.30
CA PRO A 137 31.54 0.19 0.18
C PRO A 137 30.91 -1.02 0.86
N THR A 138 29.96 -1.69 0.20
CA THR A 138 29.26 -2.87 0.71
C THR A 138 29.99 -4.18 0.44
N THR A 139 30.89 -4.20 -0.55
CA THR A 139 31.66 -5.40 -0.90
C THR A 139 32.97 -5.49 -0.14
N VAL A 140 33.46 -4.36 0.42
CA VAL A 140 34.66 -4.33 1.27
C VAL A 140 34.44 -5.08 2.56
N SER A 141 35.32 -6.00 2.89
CA SER A 141 35.21 -6.87 4.05
C SER A 141 35.20 -6.10 5.37
N ALA A 142 34.50 -6.64 6.37
CA ALA A 142 34.48 -6.06 7.71
C ALA A 142 35.90 -6.05 8.34
N GLU A 143 36.73 -6.99 7.96
CA GLU A 143 38.13 -7.09 8.40
C GLU A 143 38.94 -5.93 7.88
N THR A 144 38.88 -5.64 6.57
CA THR A 144 39.52 -4.48 5.94
C THR A 144 39.11 -3.16 6.59
N LYS A 145 37.78 -2.98 6.84
CA LYS A 145 37.28 -1.78 7.55
C LYS A 145 37.87 -1.65 8.94
N LYS A 146 38.00 -2.76 9.66
CA LYS A 146 38.55 -2.79 11.02
C LYS A 146 40.06 -2.50 10.99
N GLU A 147 40.78 -3.02 10.01
CA GLU A 147 42.22 -2.77 9.85
C GLU A 147 42.49 -1.30 9.55
N ILE A 148 41.78 -0.68 8.61
CA ILE A 148 41.90 0.74 8.31
C ILE A 148 41.57 1.58 9.55
N THR A 149 40.49 1.23 10.28
CA THR A 149 40.10 1.94 11.53
C THR A 149 41.19 1.81 12.58
N SER A 150 41.78 0.62 12.77
CA SER A 150 42.85 0.40 13.74
C SER A 150 44.16 1.11 13.36
N ALA A 151 44.45 1.21 12.05
CA ALA A 151 45.58 1.98 11.58
C ALA A 151 45.45 3.48 11.87
N GLY A 152 44.26 4.05 11.64
CA GLY A 152 43.98 5.44 12.01
C GLY A 152 44.01 5.71 13.50
N GLN A 153 43.47 4.82 14.33
CA GLN A 153 43.56 4.90 15.80
C GLN A 153 45.01 4.77 16.28
N THR A 154 45.83 3.95 15.62
CA THR A 154 47.23 3.82 15.94
C THR A 154 47.99 5.11 15.59
N LEU A 155 47.67 5.70 14.44
CA LEU A 155 48.20 6.97 14.01
C LEU A 155 47.88 8.06 15.06
N GLU A 156 46.64 8.15 15.51
CA GLU A 156 46.21 9.12 16.55
C GLU A 156 47.05 9.03 17.82
N ARG A 157 47.39 7.81 18.26
CA ARG A 157 48.20 7.58 19.48
C ARG A 157 49.69 7.92 19.28
N THR A 158 50.18 7.90 18.02
CA THR A 158 51.58 8.18 17.73
C THR A 158 51.86 9.64 17.45
N LEU A 159 50.81 10.41 17.17
CA LEU A 159 50.91 11.86 16.95
C LEU A 159 51.12 12.69 18.24
N PRO A 160 51.66 13.90 18.14
CA PRO A 160 51.79 14.81 19.26
C PRO A 160 50.46 15.07 19.98
N HIS A 161 50.54 15.26 21.30
CA HIS A 161 49.32 15.58 22.10
C HIS A 161 48.63 16.84 21.58
N GLY A 162 47.30 16.76 21.37
CA GLY A 162 46.52 17.84 20.82
C GLY A 162 46.28 17.73 19.29
N SER A 163 46.91 16.75 18.63
CA SER A 163 46.53 16.36 17.26
C SER A 163 45.15 15.68 17.27
N GLN A 164 44.41 15.83 16.19
CA GLN A 164 43.14 15.17 15.97
C GLN A 164 43.20 14.29 14.71
N VAL A 165 42.73 13.06 14.81
CA VAL A 165 42.59 12.16 13.67
C VAL A 165 41.14 11.74 13.52
N SER A 166 40.62 11.80 12.31
CA SER A 166 39.28 11.31 12.01
C SER A 166 39.28 10.46 10.76
N ILE A 167 38.48 9.40 10.78
CA ILE A 167 38.41 8.40 9.71
C ILE A 167 37.03 8.43 9.11
N GLY A 168 36.94 8.67 7.82
CA GLY A 168 35.65 8.78 7.10
C GLY A 168 35.82 8.43 5.63
N GLY A 169 35.13 9.16 4.78
CA GLY A 169 35.05 8.90 3.35
C GLY A 169 33.90 7.98 2.95
N ALA A 170 33.81 7.64 1.67
CA ALA A 170 32.69 6.87 1.11
C ALA A 170 32.52 5.49 1.76
N LEU A 171 33.62 4.86 2.22
CA LEU A 171 33.57 3.56 2.90
C LEU A 171 32.76 3.57 4.19
N TYR A 172 32.75 4.67 4.92
CA TYR A 172 32.11 4.81 6.24
C TYR A 172 30.83 5.63 6.21
N SER A 173 30.45 6.16 5.05
CA SER A 173 29.22 6.96 4.92
C SER A 173 27.92 6.15 4.99
N GLN A 174 28.00 4.82 5.02
CA GLN A 174 26.85 3.92 5.08
C GLN A 174 26.69 3.35 6.48
N THR A 175 25.68 3.81 7.19
CA THR A 175 25.27 3.22 8.46
C THR A 175 24.15 2.20 8.23
N LEU A 176 24.30 1.02 8.83
CA LEU A 176 23.20 0.04 8.88
C LEU A 176 22.15 0.56 9.85
N PRO A 177 20.88 0.66 9.46
CA PRO A 177 19.83 1.03 10.39
C PRO A 177 19.78 0.02 11.54
N SER A 178 19.99 0.47 12.75
CA SER A 178 19.79 -0.31 13.97
C SER A 178 18.39 -0.05 14.52
N VAL A 179 17.71 -1.10 14.98
CA VAL A 179 16.44 -0.96 15.70
C VAL A 179 16.72 -0.23 17.01
N SER A 180 16.11 0.91 17.19
CA SER A 180 16.35 1.78 18.33
C SER A 180 15.24 1.70 19.39
N VAL A 181 15.50 2.25 20.57
CA VAL A 181 14.52 2.34 21.67
C VAL A 181 13.30 3.20 21.27
N VAL A 182 13.46 4.10 20.31
CA VAL A 182 12.42 5.05 19.91
C VAL A 182 11.30 4.39 19.11
N GLU A 183 11.60 3.34 18.34
CA GLU A 183 10.57 2.53 17.69
C GLU A 183 9.62 1.88 18.70
N LEU A 184 10.14 1.51 19.88
CA LEU A 184 9.32 1.02 21.00
C LEU A 184 8.39 2.11 21.55
N VAL A 185 8.80 3.36 21.54
CA VAL A 185 7.95 4.49 21.96
C VAL A 185 6.77 4.66 20.99
N GLY A 186 7.01 4.58 19.68
CA GLY A 186 5.94 4.61 18.68
C GLY A 186 4.93 3.49 18.88
N LEU A 187 5.43 2.29 19.16
CA LEU A 187 4.59 1.12 19.46
C LEU A 187 3.78 1.32 20.75
N LEU A 188 4.38 1.94 21.78
CA LEU A 188 3.70 2.26 23.02
C LEU A 188 2.60 3.31 22.82
N ILE A 189 2.87 4.37 22.06
CA ILE A 189 1.86 5.37 21.68
C ILE A 189 0.69 4.69 20.98
N ALA A 190 0.97 3.84 19.98
CA ALA A 190 -0.05 3.08 19.30
C ALA A 190 -0.88 2.21 20.26
N LEU A 191 -0.24 1.52 21.19
CA LEU A 191 -0.92 0.69 22.21
C LEU A 191 -1.86 1.53 23.08
N VAL A 192 -1.39 2.69 23.55
CA VAL A 192 -2.20 3.60 24.39
C VAL A 192 -3.42 4.09 23.61
N VAL A 193 -3.25 4.55 22.37
CA VAL A 193 -4.35 5.03 21.54
C VAL A 193 -5.35 3.91 21.22
N LEU A 194 -4.86 2.72 20.90
CA LEU A 194 -5.70 1.53 20.70
C LEU A 194 -6.48 1.15 21.96
N PHE A 195 -5.83 1.23 23.12
CA PHE A 195 -6.48 0.97 24.41
C PHE A 195 -7.61 2.00 24.70
N LEU A 196 -7.35 3.28 24.49
CA LEU A 196 -8.37 4.33 24.61
C LEU A 196 -9.53 4.15 23.61
N THR A 197 -9.24 3.65 22.42
CA THR A 197 -10.24 3.44 21.39
C THR A 197 -11.13 2.25 21.65
N PHE A 198 -10.54 1.11 22.01
CA PHE A 198 -11.25 -0.16 22.22
C PHE A 198 -11.74 -0.39 23.65
N GLY A 199 -11.14 0.28 24.63
CA GLY A 199 -11.45 0.08 26.06
C GLY A 199 -11.08 -1.31 26.57
N SER A 200 -10.17 -2.03 25.89
CA SER A 200 -9.73 -3.37 26.24
C SER A 200 -8.30 -3.58 25.80
N ILE A 201 -7.42 -3.98 26.71
CA ILE A 201 -6.01 -4.25 26.40
C ILE A 201 -5.84 -5.43 25.44
N LEU A 202 -6.73 -6.42 25.53
CA LEU A 202 -6.73 -7.57 24.61
C LEU A 202 -7.07 -7.14 23.19
N ALA A 203 -8.07 -6.28 23.02
CA ALA A 203 -8.45 -5.76 21.71
C ALA A 203 -7.39 -4.79 21.16
N ALA A 204 -6.69 -4.05 22.01
CA ALA A 204 -5.60 -3.16 21.64
C ALA A 204 -4.32 -3.91 21.22
N GLY A 205 -4.01 -5.01 21.88
CA GLY A 205 -2.84 -5.83 21.59
C GLY A 205 -2.94 -6.61 20.26
N MET A 206 -4.14 -6.92 19.79
CA MET A 206 -4.32 -7.68 18.54
C MET A 206 -3.79 -6.98 17.29
N PRO A 207 -4.15 -5.71 17.00
CA PRO A 207 -3.59 -4.99 15.85
C PRO A 207 -2.06 -4.90 15.89
N LEU A 208 -1.50 -4.68 17.08
CA LEU A 208 -0.05 -4.64 17.27
C LEU A 208 0.59 -5.98 16.93
N ALA A 209 0.06 -7.07 17.47
CA ALA A 209 0.60 -8.40 17.24
C ALA A 209 0.51 -8.82 15.77
N THR A 210 -0.59 -8.48 15.08
CA THR A 210 -0.74 -8.75 13.64
C THR A 210 0.21 -7.90 12.82
N ALA A 211 0.36 -6.61 13.13
CA ALA A 211 1.26 -5.71 12.41
C ALA A 211 2.72 -6.11 12.61
N LEU A 212 3.15 -6.41 13.85
CA LEU A 212 4.51 -6.88 14.13
C LEU A 212 4.85 -8.14 13.35
N LEU A 213 3.98 -9.14 13.36
CA LEU A 213 4.24 -10.38 12.62
C LEU A 213 4.29 -10.11 11.10
N GLY A 214 3.39 -9.28 10.59
CA GLY A 214 3.40 -8.88 9.19
C GLY A 214 4.69 -8.18 8.78
N VAL A 215 5.17 -7.26 9.61
CA VAL A 215 6.44 -6.54 9.39
C VAL A 215 7.63 -7.48 9.43
N LEU A 216 7.71 -8.36 10.42
CA LEU A 216 8.82 -9.32 10.54
C LEU A 216 8.89 -10.24 9.31
N ILE A 217 7.75 -10.69 8.79
CA ILE A 217 7.67 -11.46 7.55
C ILE A 217 8.13 -10.63 6.36
N SER A 218 7.66 -9.38 6.26
CA SER A 218 8.01 -8.48 5.15
C SER A 218 9.50 -8.18 5.12
N ILE A 219 10.10 -7.87 6.28
CA ILE A 219 11.54 -7.63 6.39
C ILE A 219 12.34 -8.88 6.02
N SER A 220 11.91 -10.07 6.47
CA SER A 220 12.54 -11.33 6.10
C SER A 220 12.51 -11.58 4.59
N LEU A 221 11.38 -11.27 3.93
CA LEU A 221 11.23 -11.36 2.48
C LEU A 221 12.12 -10.35 1.74
N ILE A 222 12.23 -9.11 2.27
CA ILE A 222 13.10 -8.08 1.70
C ILE A 222 14.57 -8.50 1.80
N PHE A 223 15.02 -9.00 2.94
CA PHE A 223 16.39 -9.49 3.06
C PHE A 223 16.65 -10.73 2.20
N LEU A 224 15.68 -11.59 2.04
CA LEU A 224 15.78 -12.72 1.12
C LEU A 224 15.84 -12.26 -0.35
N SER A 225 15.17 -11.17 -0.70
CA SER A 225 15.20 -10.62 -2.07
C SER A 225 16.56 -9.98 -2.44
N THR A 226 17.47 -9.76 -1.48
CA THR A 226 18.87 -9.37 -1.77
C THR A 226 19.63 -10.40 -2.61
N LEU A 227 19.14 -11.64 -2.69
CA LEU A 227 19.64 -12.66 -3.60
C LEU A 227 19.48 -12.31 -5.08
N PHE A 228 18.43 -11.56 -5.41
CA PHE A 228 18.03 -11.24 -6.79
C PHE A 228 18.55 -9.88 -7.27
N GLY A 229 19.01 -9.02 -6.36
CA GLY A 229 19.55 -7.72 -6.72
C GLY A 229 19.86 -6.83 -5.51
N PRO A 230 20.53 -5.71 -5.73
CA PRO A 230 20.87 -4.76 -4.67
C PRO A 230 19.61 -4.08 -4.12
N ILE A 231 19.53 -3.94 -2.81
CA ILE A 231 18.44 -3.29 -2.09
C ILE A 231 19.02 -2.22 -1.18
N SER A 232 18.49 -1.01 -1.28
CA SER A 232 18.90 0.11 -0.41
C SER A 232 18.61 -0.17 1.06
N SER A 233 19.48 0.27 1.96
CA SER A 233 19.32 0.17 3.41
C SER A 233 18.08 0.91 3.93
N THR A 234 17.58 1.90 3.21
CA THR A 234 16.34 2.62 3.54
C THR A 234 15.08 1.80 3.24
N THR A 235 15.17 0.77 2.38
CA THR A 235 14.02 -0.05 1.96
C THR A 235 13.38 -0.85 3.11
N PRO A 236 14.15 -1.60 3.94
CA PRO A 236 13.59 -2.31 5.09
C PRO A 236 12.91 -1.36 6.08
N LEU A 237 13.46 -0.16 6.26
CA LEU A 237 12.95 0.82 7.20
C LEU A 237 11.64 1.43 6.71
N LEU A 238 11.53 1.77 5.42
CA LEU A 238 10.28 2.20 4.81
C LEU A 238 9.20 1.11 4.92
N ALA A 239 9.57 -0.14 4.65
CA ALA A 239 8.66 -1.27 4.78
C ALA A 239 8.21 -1.49 6.23
N LEU A 240 9.09 -1.28 7.22
CA LEU A 240 8.76 -1.31 8.64
C LEU A 240 7.75 -0.21 9.00
N MET A 241 8.03 1.03 8.62
CA MET A 241 7.14 2.18 8.89
C MET A 241 5.75 1.96 8.29
N LEU A 242 5.69 1.58 7.01
CA LEU A 242 4.44 1.35 6.30
C LEU A 242 3.72 0.09 6.80
N GLY A 243 4.46 -0.99 6.99
CA GLY A 243 3.90 -2.26 7.46
C GLY A 243 3.28 -2.14 8.84
N LEU A 244 3.91 -1.40 9.76
CA LEU A 244 3.34 -1.10 11.09
C LEU A 244 2.10 -0.23 10.97
N ALA A 245 2.20 0.91 10.29
CA ALA A 245 1.11 1.87 10.18
C ALA A 245 -0.14 1.23 9.54
N VAL A 246 0.04 0.63 8.37
CA VAL A 246 -1.03 0.00 7.58
C VAL A 246 -1.55 -1.28 8.25
N GLY A 247 -0.66 -2.11 8.81
CA GLY A 247 -1.04 -3.35 9.48
C GLY A 247 -1.89 -3.13 10.73
N ILE A 248 -1.55 -2.10 11.54
CA ILE A 248 -2.35 -1.71 12.71
C ILE A 248 -3.71 -1.20 12.25
N ASP A 249 -3.74 -0.34 11.24
CA ASP A 249 -4.95 0.31 10.77
C ASP A 249 -5.96 -0.68 10.18
N TYR A 250 -5.52 -1.58 9.32
CA TYR A 250 -6.40 -2.59 8.72
C TYR A 250 -7.00 -3.54 9.76
N SER A 251 -6.21 -3.95 10.73
CA SER A 251 -6.71 -4.76 11.85
C SER A 251 -7.67 -3.98 12.74
N LEU A 252 -7.41 -2.67 12.95
CA LEU A 252 -8.28 -1.76 13.70
C LEU A 252 -9.69 -1.72 13.10
N PHE A 253 -9.81 -1.58 11.76
CA PHE A 253 -11.10 -1.52 11.09
C PHE A 253 -11.91 -2.81 11.28
N ILE A 254 -11.28 -3.98 11.11
CA ILE A 254 -11.95 -5.28 11.29
C ILE A 254 -12.41 -5.45 12.74
N ILE A 255 -11.54 -5.17 13.71
CA ILE A 255 -11.84 -5.31 15.14
C ILE A 255 -12.92 -4.32 15.58
N SER A 256 -12.87 -3.08 15.13
CA SER A 256 -13.90 -2.07 15.42
C SER A 256 -15.28 -2.49 14.93
N ARG A 257 -15.37 -3.03 13.70
CA ARG A 257 -16.62 -3.54 13.14
C ARG A 257 -17.14 -4.73 13.93
N HIS A 258 -16.27 -5.65 14.29
CA HIS A 258 -16.58 -6.81 15.14
C HIS A 258 -17.11 -6.38 16.51
N GLN A 259 -16.46 -5.44 17.20
CA GLN A 259 -16.94 -4.93 18.48
C GLN A 259 -18.32 -4.27 18.37
N GLY A 260 -18.58 -3.52 17.28
CA GLY A 260 -19.88 -2.92 17.02
C GLY A 260 -20.99 -3.97 16.91
N GLN A 261 -20.73 -5.06 16.21
CA GLN A 261 -21.66 -6.17 16.01
C GLN A 261 -21.87 -7.01 17.29
N LEU A 262 -20.82 -7.23 18.09
CA LEU A 262 -20.96 -7.87 19.40
C LEU A 262 -21.84 -7.06 20.36
N LYS A 263 -21.76 -5.72 20.32
CA LYS A 263 -22.66 -4.84 21.11
C LYS A 263 -24.11 -4.96 20.64
N ALA A 264 -24.35 -5.24 19.36
CA ALA A 264 -25.68 -5.51 18.81
C ALA A 264 -26.17 -6.94 19.09
N GLY A 265 -25.39 -7.77 19.81
CA GLY A 265 -25.77 -9.12 20.22
C GLY A 265 -25.50 -10.23 19.20
N ILE A 266 -24.78 -9.93 18.12
CA ILE A 266 -24.40 -10.94 17.12
C ILE A 266 -23.39 -11.91 17.73
N ASP A 267 -23.53 -13.21 17.40
CA ASP A 267 -22.58 -14.24 17.83
C ASP A 267 -21.14 -13.93 17.41
N PRO A 268 -20.12 -14.24 18.24
CA PRO A 268 -18.73 -13.89 17.95
C PRO A 268 -18.18 -14.46 16.64
N GLU A 269 -18.53 -15.71 16.28
CA GLU A 269 -18.09 -16.33 15.02
C GLU A 269 -18.72 -15.61 13.82
N GLU A 270 -20.03 -15.41 13.89
CA GLU A 270 -20.78 -14.73 12.84
C GLU A 270 -20.33 -13.27 12.69
N SER A 271 -20.12 -12.59 13.81
CA SER A 271 -19.60 -11.21 13.82
C SER A 271 -18.20 -11.11 13.20
N ALA A 272 -17.29 -12.03 13.50
CA ALA A 272 -15.96 -12.04 12.89
C ALA A 272 -16.05 -12.26 11.37
N ALA A 273 -16.88 -13.22 10.93
CA ALA A 273 -17.09 -13.49 9.52
C ALA A 273 -17.68 -12.28 8.76
N ARG A 274 -18.70 -11.62 9.35
CA ARG A 274 -19.29 -10.41 8.79
C ARG A 274 -18.33 -9.21 8.79
N ALA A 275 -17.51 -9.05 9.84
CA ALA A 275 -16.53 -7.99 9.91
C ALA A 275 -15.47 -8.13 8.81
N VAL A 276 -14.96 -9.35 8.55
CA VAL A 276 -14.02 -9.61 7.45
C VAL A 276 -14.71 -9.45 6.09
N ALA A 277 -15.97 -9.81 5.95
CA ALA A 277 -16.70 -9.65 4.69
C ALA A 277 -16.97 -8.19 4.33
N THR A 278 -17.23 -7.32 5.32
CA THR A 278 -17.56 -5.90 5.11
C THR A 278 -16.34 -5.00 5.23
N ALA A 279 -15.77 -4.86 6.44
CA ALA A 279 -14.56 -4.05 6.63
C ALA A 279 -13.36 -4.62 5.87
N GLY A 280 -13.23 -5.96 5.78
CA GLY A 280 -12.14 -6.60 5.04
C GLY A 280 -12.22 -6.40 3.53
N SER A 281 -13.40 -6.20 2.93
CA SER A 281 -13.53 -5.84 1.51
C SER A 281 -12.98 -4.45 1.25
N ALA A 282 -13.25 -3.50 2.14
CA ALA A 282 -12.68 -2.16 2.08
C ALA A 282 -11.15 -2.19 2.29
N VAL A 283 -10.64 -2.97 3.27
CA VAL A 283 -9.21 -3.19 3.51
C VAL A 283 -8.51 -3.79 2.28
N LEU A 284 -9.11 -4.78 1.64
CA LEU A 284 -8.52 -5.38 0.43
C LEU A 284 -8.44 -4.38 -0.72
N PHE A 285 -9.50 -3.59 -0.91
CA PHE A 285 -9.52 -2.55 -1.94
C PHE A 285 -8.48 -1.45 -1.62
N ALA A 286 -8.48 -0.96 -0.40
CA ALA A 286 -7.55 0.01 0.12
C ALA A 286 -6.09 -0.46 -0.03
N GLY A 287 -5.79 -1.67 0.41
CA GLY A 287 -4.46 -2.26 0.25
C GLY A 287 -4.03 -2.40 -1.22
N MET A 288 -4.95 -2.76 -2.13
CA MET A 288 -4.65 -2.79 -3.55
C MET A 288 -4.30 -1.41 -4.11
N THR A 289 -4.99 -0.35 -3.69
CA THR A 289 -4.66 1.02 -4.13
C THR A 289 -3.27 1.44 -3.68
N VAL A 290 -2.89 1.14 -2.43
CA VAL A 290 -1.55 1.39 -1.90
C VAL A 290 -0.49 0.59 -2.66
N ILE A 291 -0.72 -0.71 -2.88
CA ILE A 291 0.20 -1.58 -3.62
C ILE A 291 0.45 -1.04 -5.04
N ILE A 292 -0.61 -0.65 -5.75
CA ILE A 292 -0.48 -0.13 -7.11
C ILE A 292 0.25 1.22 -7.11
N ALA A 293 -0.03 2.09 -6.14
CA ALA A 293 0.63 3.39 -6.01
C ALA A 293 2.13 3.24 -5.74
N LEU A 294 2.50 2.34 -4.82
CA LEU A 294 3.91 2.06 -4.51
C LEU A 294 4.64 1.34 -5.65
N ALA A 295 3.97 0.39 -6.31
CA ALA A 295 4.52 -0.24 -7.53
C ALA A 295 4.68 0.78 -8.67
N GLY A 296 3.85 1.82 -8.69
CA GLY A 296 3.95 2.95 -9.63
C GLY A 296 5.28 3.73 -9.54
N LEU A 297 6.04 3.60 -8.43
CA LEU A 297 7.40 4.14 -8.31
C LEU A 297 8.33 3.64 -9.43
N ALA A 298 8.03 2.48 -10.01
CA ALA A 298 8.76 1.95 -11.16
C ALA A 298 8.67 2.85 -12.42
N VAL A 299 7.66 3.70 -12.52
CA VAL A 299 7.49 4.64 -13.65
C VAL A 299 8.59 5.70 -13.68
N ALA A 300 9.22 5.98 -12.54
CA ALA A 300 10.38 6.87 -12.49
C ALA A 300 11.59 6.36 -13.28
N GLY A 301 11.62 5.07 -13.65
CA GLY A 301 12.71 4.45 -14.41
C GLY A 301 14.05 4.36 -13.64
N ILE A 302 13.98 4.48 -12.30
CA ILE A 302 15.16 4.49 -11.42
C ILE A 302 15.22 3.17 -10.67
N PRO A 303 16.28 2.35 -10.83
CA PRO A 303 16.31 0.98 -10.30
C PRO A 303 16.06 0.89 -8.79
N PHE A 304 16.72 1.71 -7.97
CA PHE A 304 16.55 1.65 -6.52
C PHE A 304 15.15 2.07 -6.04
N LEU A 305 14.49 3.03 -6.72
CA LEU A 305 13.10 3.38 -6.44
C LEU A 305 12.13 2.26 -6.82
N THR A 306 12.41 1.60 -7.93
CA THR A 306 11.63 0.45 -8.38
C THR A 306 11.69 -0.68 -7.35
N THR A 307 12.88 -1.05 -6.89
CA THR A 307 13.06 -2.09 -5.86
C THR A 307 12.41 -1.68 -4.54
N MET A 308 12.57 -0.43 -4.13
CA MET A 308 11.94 0.11 -2.91
C MET A 308 10.41 0.13 -3.01
N GLY A 309 9.86 0.52 -4.17
CA GLY A 309 8.42 0.51 -4.43
C GLY A 309 7.83 -0.90 -4.37
N PHE A 310 8.47 -1.87 -4.98
CA PHE A 310 8.02 -3.27 -4.91
C PHE A 310 8.16 -3.86 -3.51
N ALA A 311 9.23 -3.55 -2.77
CA ALA A 311 9.40 -4.01 -1.40
C ALA A 311 8.34 -3.42 -0.46
N ALA A 312 8.04 -2.13 -0.58
CA ALA A 312 6.96 -1.49 0.16
C ALA A 312 5.59 -2.05 -0.23
N SER A 313 5.35 -2.29 -1.52
CA SER A 313 4.13 -2.97 -2.02
C SER A 313 3.96 -4.36 -1.41
N LEU A 314 5.06 -5.12 -1.33
CA LEU A 314 5.09 -6.45 -0.70
C LEU A 314 4.74 -6.37 0.79
N ALA A 315 5.30 -5.39 1.52
CA ALA A 315 4.99 -5.18 2.93
C ALA A 315 3.49 -4.90 3.15
N VAL A 316 2.90 -4.05 2.31
CA VAL A 316 1.46 -3.78 2.35
C VAL A 316 0.63 -5.02 1.98
N ALA A 317 1.03 -5.79 0.97
CA ALA A 317 0.35 -7.03 0.59
C ALA A 317 0.35 -8.04 1.75
N VAL A 318 1.48 -8.23 2.41
CA VAL A 318 1.59 -9.08 3.60
C VAL A 318 0.67 -8.56 4.72
N ALA A 319 0.68 -7.24 5.00
CA ALA A 319 -0.17 -6.63 6.02
C ALA A 319 -1.67 -6.88 5.74
N VAL A 320 -2.11 -6.76 4.47
CA VAL A 320 -3.50 -7.07 4.06
C VAL A 320 -3.83 -8.54 4.33
N ILE A 321 -3.00 -9.47 3.89
CA ILE A 321 -3.25 -10.92 4.04
C ILE A 321 -3.27 -11.29 5.52
N VAL A 322 -2.35 -10.74 6.32
CA VAL A 322 -2.30 -10.93 7.78
C VAL A 322 -3.58 -10.38 8.42
N ALA A 323 -4.00 -9.17 8.06
CA ALA A 323 -5.21 -8.56 8.61
C ALA A 323 -6.48 -9.39 8.29
N LEU A 324 -6.57 -9.96 7.08
CA LEU A 324 -7.73 -10.75 6.66
C LEU A 324 -7.76 -12.18 7.22
N THR A 325 -6.64 -12.71 7.68
CA THR A 325 -6.52 -14.11 8.13
C THR A 325 -6.18 -14.23 9.62
N LEU A 326 -5.15 -13.52 10.09
CA LEU A 326 -4.68 -13.65 11.48
C LEU A 326 -5.57 -12.84 12.45
N THR A 327 -6.10 -11.68 12.02
CA THR A 327 -7.02 -10.91 12.88
C THR A 327 -8.26 -11.72 13.26
N PRO A 328 -9.02 -12.35 12.32
CA PRO A 328 -10.15 -13.19 12.70
C PRO A 328 -9.75 -14.43 13.53
N ALA A 329 -8.54 -14.95 13.36
CA ALA A 329 -8.03 -16.02 14.22
C ALA A 329 -7.83 -15.52 15.67
N PHE A 330 -7.27 -14.32 15.87
CA PHE A 330 -7.15 -13.70 17.19
C PHE A 330 -8.51 -13.38 17.80
N LEU A 331 -9.48 -12.91 17.02
CA LEU A 331 -10.86 -12.75 17.48
C LEU A 331 -11.46 -14.07 17.96
N GLY A 332 -11.10 -15.18 17.30
CA GLY A 332 -11.47 -16.54 17.72
C GLY A 332 -10.90 -16.95 19.08
N PHE A 333 -9.67 -16.52 19.43
CA PHE A 333 -9.09 -16.74 20.75
C PHE A 333 -9.76 -15.88 21.83
N ALA A 334 -10.12 -14.66 21.50
CA ALA A 334 -10.69 -13.72 22.44
C ALA A 334 -12.18 -13.95 22.70
N GLY A 335 -12.94 -14.41 21.69
CA GLY A 335 -14.37 -14.65 21.80
C GLY A 335 -15.15 -13.41 22.27
N ALA A 336 -16.06 -13.59 23.23
CA ALA A 336 -16.88 -12.52 23.77
C ALA A 336 -16.14 -11.57 24.76
N ARG A 337 -14.87 -11.83 25.08
CA ARG A 337 -14.10 -11.04 26.08
C ARG A 337 -13.73 -9.63 25.64
N ILE A 338 -13.88 -9.33 24.35
CA ILE A 338 -13.52 -8.04 23.75
C ILE A 338 -14.60 -6.97 23.97
N THR A 339 -15.81 -7.35 24.45
CA THR A 339 -16.91 -6.41 24.60
C THR A 339 -16.68 -5.52 25.82
N PRO A 340 -16.51 -4.19 25.70
CA PRO A 340 -16.36 -3.30 26.82
C PRO A 340 -17.65 -3.32 27.66
N GLY A 341 -17.56 -3.52 28.97
CA GLY A 341 -18.67 -3.36 29.92
C GLY A 341 -19.45 -4.60 30.28
N ARG A 342 -19.11 -5.78 29.78
CA ARG A 342 -19.66 -7.03 30.33
C ARG A 342 -18.87 -7.42 31.58
N GLN A 343 -19.30 -7.00 32.75
CA GLN A 343 -18.91 -7.68 33.99
C GLN A 343 -19.26 -9.16 33.86
N PRO A 344 -18.37 -10.10 34.27
CA PRO A 344 -18.72 -11.52 34.26
C PRO A 344 -19.95 -11.68 35.17
N GLN A 345 -21.08 -12.01 34.59
CA GLN A 345 -22.22 -12.48 35.37
C GLN A 345 -21.76 -13.70 36.13
N ARG A 346 -21.34 -13.49 37.39
CA ARG A 346 -21.20 -14.57 38.36
C ARG A 346 -22.54 -15.34 38.29
N ARG A 347 -22.46 -16.62 37.91
CA ARG A 347 -23.57 -17.57 38.01
C ARG A 347 -24.26 -17.39 39.36
N ARG A 348 -25.32 -16.57 39.41
CA ARG A 348 -26.27 -16.59 40.49
C ARG A 348 -26.96 -17.94 40.41
N ARG A 349 -26.54 -18.85 41.29
CA ARG A 349 -27.28 -20.07 41.60
C ARG A 349 -28.77 -19.68 41.69
N ARG A 350 -29.55 -20.27 40.81
CA ARG A 350 -31.01 -20.29 40.95
C ARG A 350 -31.34 -20.83 42.32
N ARG A 351 -31.66 -19.95 43.24
CA ARG A 351 -32.48 -20.31 44.40
C ARG A 351 -33.90 -20.39 43.87
N THR A 352 -34.43 -21.63 43.89
CA THR A 352 -35.85 -21.96 43.80
C THR A 352 -36.66 -21.09 44.73
N ALA A 353 -37.59 -20.32 44.20
CA ALA A 353 -38.70 -19.74 44.93
C ALA A 353 -40.02 -20.27 44.34
N PRO A 354 -41.04 -20.54 45.17
CA PRO A 354 -42.13 -21.39 44.79
C PRO A 354 -43.18 -20.72 43.92
N LEU A 355 -43.82 -21.58 43.09
CA LEU A 355 -45.07 -21.24 42.42
C LEU A 355 -46.15 -20.88 43.44
N ASN A 356 -46.77 -19.74 43.27
CA ASN A 356 -48.20 -19.62 43.47
C ASN A 356 -48.77 -18.33 42.85
N SER A 357 -49.86 -18.55 42.18
CA SER A 357 -51.06 -17.78 41.97
C SER A 357 -51.26 -16.99 40.71
N ALA A 358 -52.26 -17.49 39.99
CA ALA A 358 -53.36 -16.80 39.31
C ALA A 358 -53.10 -16.12 37.97
N ALA A 359 -53.57 -16.77 36.92
CA ALA A 359 -53.95 -16.16 35.66
C ALA A 359 -55.17 -15.24 35.86
N PRO A 360 -55.31 -14.24 34.97
CA PRO A 360 -56.59 -14.13 34.29
C PRO A 360 -56.37 -14.21 32.75
N SER A 361 -57.31 -14.97 32.20
CA SER A 361 -57.62 -15.11 30.79
C SER A 361 -58.02 -13.77 30.14
N GLY A 362 -57.46 -13.52 28.97
CA GLY A 362 -57.93 -12.46 28.09
C GLY A 362 -57.37 -12.75 26.68
N VAL A 363 -58.22 -13.38 25.90
CA VAL A 363 -58.08 -13.55 24.46
C VAL A 363 -58.32 -12.21 23.81
N GLU A 364 -57.37 -11.73 23.03
CA GLU A 364 -57.63 -10.90 21.85
C GLU A 364 -56.49 -11.01 20.85
N SER A 365 -56.88 -11.65 19.76
CA SER A 365 -56.59 -11.39 18.33
C SER A 365 -55.37 -10.62 17.92
N GLY A 366 -54.51 -11.32 17.18
CA GLY A 366 -53.81 -10.93 15.94
C GLY A 366 -53.50 -9.47 15.73
N GLU A 367 -52.27 -9.07 16.12
CA GLU A 367 -51.61 -7.99 15.42
C GLU A 367 -50.32 -8.53 14.82
N ALA A 368 -50.35 -8.54 13.49
CA ALA A 368 -49.18 -8.75 12.68
C ALA A 368 -48.02 -7.88 13.18
N MET A 369 -46.95 -8.50 13.58
CA MET A 369 -45.68 -7.82 13.87
C MET A 369 -45.13 -7.28 12.55
N THR A 370 -45.74 -6.19 12.10
CA THR A 370 -45.19 -5.32 11.08
C THR A 370 -43.81 -4.86 11.61
N LEU A 371 -42.76 -5.36 11.02
CA LEU A 371 -41.44 -4.77 11.14
C LEU A 371 -41.53 -3.31 10.72
N GLN A 372 -41.90 -2.45 11.67
CA GLN A 372 -41.71 -1.03 11.52
C GLN A 372 -40.26 -0.80 11.29
N HIS A 373 -39.92 -0.51 10.05
CA HIS A 373 -38.75 0.28 9.70
C HIS A 373 -38.70 1.45 10.69
N SER A 374 -37.80 1.40 11.65
CA SER A 374 -37.53 2.51 12.55
C SER A 374 -36.93 3.66 11.72
N SER A 375 -37.79 4.35 10.99
CA SER A 375 -37.56 5.67 10.50
C SER A 375 -37.21 6.55 11.70
N LEU A 376 -36.08 7.24 11.64
CA LEU A 376 -35.59 8.22 12.60
C LEU A 376 -34.77 7.70 13.79
N ALA A 377 -33.79 6.87 13.59
CA ALA A 377 -32.69 6.78 14.55
C ALA A 377 -32.02 8.17 14.67
N GLU A 378 -32.24 8.86 15.81
CA GLU A 378 -31.56 10.12 16.10
C GLU A 378 -30.04 9.91 16.03
N ILE A 379 -29.35 10.77 15.26
CA ILE A 379 -27.89 10.77 15.21
C ILE A 379 -27.37 10.93 16.64
N PRO A 380 -26.50 10.03 17.14
CA PRO A 380 -26.01 10.07 18.52
C PRO A 380 -25.42 11.44 18.88
N ARG A 381 -25.78 11.98 20.06
CA ARG A 381 -25.22 13.23 20.58
C ARG A 381 -23.77 13.01 20.96
N GLY A 382 -22.86 13.91 20.54
CA GLY A 382 -21.45 13.80 20.86
C GLY A 382 -20.58 14.83 20.10
N PRO A 383 -19.27 14.87 20.37
CA PRO A 383 -18.37 15.89 19.80
C PRO A 383 -18.33 15.85 18.26
N TYR A 384 -18.38 14.67 17.67
CA TYR A 384 -18.38 14.51 16.21
C TYR A 384 -19.64 15.08 15.54
N ARG A 385 -20.82 14.97 16.21
CA ARG A 385 -22.06 15.60 15.73
C ARG A 385 -21.96 17.12 15.77
N THR A 386 -21.39 17.65 16.84
CA THR A 386 -21.18 19.09 16.98
C THR A 386 -20.23 19.60 15.91
N TRP A 387 -19.14 18.88 15.69
CA TRP A 387 -18.13 19.21 14.67
C TRP A 387 -18.71 19.22 13.26
N VAL A 388 -19.36 18.15 12.82
CA VAL A 388 -19.92 18.08 11.47
C VAL A 388 -20.98 19.13 11.24
N ARG A 389 -21.79 19.46 12.27
CA ARG A 389 -22.75 20.55 12.19
C ARG A 389 -22.08 21.92 12.04
N ALA A 390 -21.04 22.19 12.78
CA ALA A 390 -20.28 23.44 12.68
C ALA A 390 -19.71 23.61 11.26
N VAL A 391 -19.03 22.57 10.77
CA VAL A 391 -18.39 22.55 9.44
C VAL A 391 -19.42 22.67 8.31
N THR A 392 -20.57 22.03 8.44
CA THR A 392 -21.64 22.05 7.42
C THR A 392 -22.61 23.22 7.56
N ARG A 393 -22.48 24.07 8.61
CA ARG A 393 -23.34 25.25 8.80
C ARG A 393 -23.03 26.32 7.75
N PHE A 394 -21.75 26.60 7.50
CA PHE A 394 -21.26 27.56 6.50
C PHE A 394 -20.24 26.87 5.58
N PRO A 395 -20.69 25.95 4.70
CA PRO A 395 -19.77 25.07 4.00
C PRO A 395 -18.81 25.81 3.06
N LEU A 396 -19.27 26.88 2.39
CA LEU A 396 -18.40 27.70 1.52
C LEU A 396 -17.27 28.37 2.30
N VAL A 397 -17.60 28.94 3.47
CA VAL A 397 -16.58 29.58 4.33
C VAL A 397 -15.56 28.56 4.79
N THR A 398 -16.02 27.36 5.20
CA THR A 398 -15.14 26.26 5.60
C THR A 398 -14.21 25.84 4.46
N ILE A 399 -14.75 25.67 3.25
CA ILE A 399 -13.96 25.26 2.08
C ILE A 399 -12.90 26.31 1.75
N VAL A 400 -13.30 27.59 1.65
CA VAL A 400 -12.37 28.67 1.33
C VAL A 400 -11.30 28.80 2.41
N ALA A 401 -11.68 28.78 3.69
CA ALA A 401 -10.72 28.87 4.80
C ALA A 401 -9.71 27.71 4.79
N VAL A 402 -10.15 26.48 4.55
CA VAL A 402 -9.27 25.31 4.48
C VAL A 402 -8.34 25.41 3.26
N ILE A 403 -8.85 25.76 2.09
CA ILE A 403 -8.03 25.88 0.87
C ILE A 403 -6.99 27.00 1.04
N LEU A 404 -7.35 28.14 1.62
CA LEU A 404 -6.41 29.23 1.86
C LEU A 404 -5.35 28.84 2.90
N ALA A 405 -5.76 28.18 4.00
CA ALA A 405 -4.84 27.75 5.05
C ALA A 405 -3.83 26.70 4.55
N LEU A 406 -4.33 25.67 3.86
CA LEU A 406 -3.45 24.62 3.32
C LEU A 406 -2.65 25.12 2.11
N GLY A 407 -3.24 25.99 1.27
CA GLY A 407 -2.53 26.65 0.18
C GLY A 407 -1.36 27.48 0.70
N PHE A 408 -1.58 28.29 1.74
CA PHE A 408 -0.52 29.07 2.39
C PHE A 408 0.56 28.16 3.02
N ALA A 409 0.16 27.10 3.72
CA ALA A 409 1.07 26.13 4.29
C ALA A 409 1.89 25.35 3.23
N SER A 410 1.42 25.31 1.99
CA SER A 410 2.11 24.66 0.86
C SER A 410 3.11 25.60 0.15
N VAL A 411 3.07 26.92 0.38
CA VAL A 411 3.96 27.89 -0.29
C VAL A 411 5.45 27.59 -0.09
N PRO A 412 5.92 27.20 1.11
CA PRO A 412 7.32 26.86 1.31
C PRO A 412 7.81 25.71 0.43
N ALA A 413 6.91 24.80 0.01
CA ALA A 413 7.26 23.69 -0.88
C ALA A 413 7.86 24.13 -2.22
N LEU A 414 7.60 25.36 -2.66
CA LEU A 414 8.18 25.94 -3.87
C LEU A 414 9.67 26.21 -3.75
N GLN A 415 10.21 26.24 -2.54
CA GLN A 415 11.63 26.46 -2.26
C GLN A 415 12.33 25.14 -1.90
N LEU A 416 11.64 24.02 -1.98
CA LEU A 416 12.17 22.70 -1.64
C LEU A 416 13.36 22.36 -2.55
N ARG A 417 14.54 22.22 -1.96
CA ARG A 417 15.76 21.80 -2.65
C ARG A 417 16.01 20.32 -2.41
N LEU A 418 16.45 19.66 -3.46
CA LEU A 418 16.63 18.20 -3.46
C LEU A 418 18.12 17.89 -3.72
N ALA A 419 18.69 17.06 -2.86
CA ALA A 419 20.02 16.49 -3.05
C ALA A 419 20.04 15.06 -2.50
N LEU A 420 21.01 14.25 -2.96
CA LEU A 420 21.24 12.95 -2.33
C LEU A 420 22.14 13.14 -1.09
N PRO A 421 21.98 12.29 -0.05
CA PRO A 421 22.71 12.44 1.18
C PRO A 421 24.21 12.17 0.97
N ASP A 422 25.02 13.02 1.58
CA ASP A 422 26.47 12.87 1.74
C ASP A 422 26.83 12.58 3.22
N ALA A 423 28.10 12.44 3.54
CA ALA A 423 28.55 12.23 4.92
C ALA A 423 28.22 13.41 5.84
N GLY A 424 28.02 14.61 5.26
CA GLY A 424 27.57 15.80 5.98
C GLY A 424 26.12 15.72 6.49
N SER A 425 25.32 14.76 6.03
CA SER A 425 23.95 14.52 6.48
C SER A 425 23.85 13.56 7.68
N LEU A 426 24.94 12.88 8.04
CA LEU A 426 24.98 11.94 9.17
C LEU A 426 24.82 12.66 10.53
N ALA A 427 24.54 11.90 11.58
CA ALA A 427 24.37 12.44 12.92
C ALA A 427 25.68 13.07 13.45
N GLN A 428 25.55 14.08 14.32
CA GLN A 428 26.70 14.65 14.99
C GLN A 428 27.37 13.57 15.87
N GLY A 429 28.71 13.49 15.78
CA GLY A 429 29.50 12.49 16.49
C GLY A 429 29.78 11.21 15.72
N ASP A 430 29.17 11.06 14.54
CA ASP A 430 29.57 10.00 13.58
C ASP A 430 30.98 10.30 13.06
N PRO A 431 31.90 9.31 13.00
CA PRO A 431 33.27 9.51 12.50
C PRO A 431 33.30 10.04 11.07
N ALA A 432 32.45 9.54 10.18
CA ALA A 432 32.41 10.02 8.80
C ALA A 432 31.91 11.47 8.72
N ARG A 433 30.96 11.86 9.59
CA ARG A 433 30.52 13.25 9.71
C ARG A 433 31.63 14.15 10.26
N THR A 434 32.33 13.70 11.30
CA THR A 434 33.45 14.45 11.87
C THR A 434 34.56 14.67 10.82
N THR A 435 34.87 13.65 10.02
CA THR A 435 35.82 13.78 8.91
C THR A 435 35.34 14.80 7.88
N TYR A 436 34.08 14.75 7.50
CA TYR A 436 33.47 15.71 6.56
C TYR A 436 33.60 17.16 7.06
N ASP A 437 33.26 17.37 8.34
CA ASP A 437 33.32 18.71 8.94
C ASP A 437 34.78 19.21 9.01
N LEU A 438 35.75 18.37 9.42
CA LEU A 438 37.16 18.73 9.40
C LEU A 438 37.69 19.07 8.01
N ILE A 439 37.26 18.33 6.98
CA ILE A 439 37.62 18.67 5.59
C ILE A 439 37.03 20.03 5.21
N THR A 440 35.76 20.26 5.57
CA THR A 440 35.11 21.55 5.28
C THR A 440 35.83 22.73 5.94
N ASP A 441 36.24 22.57 7.20
CA ASP A 441 36.82 23.63 8.01
C ASP A 441 38.28 23.96 7.58
N HIS A 442 39.04 22.95 7.17
CA HIS A 442 40.46 23.14 6.89
C HIS A 442 40.80 23.25 5.39
N PHE A 443 40.02 22.63 4.52
CA PHE A 443 40.25 22.62 3.08
C PHE A 443 39.17 23.36 2.27
N GLY A 444 38.00 23.49 2.85
CA GLY A 444 36.81 24.07 2.20
C GLY A 444 35.79 23.01 1.76
N PRO A 445 34.52 23.42 1.61
CA PRO A 445 33.40 22.48 1.41
C PRO A 445 33.51 21.66 0.11
N GLY A 446 34.13 22.17 -0.92
CA GLY A 446 34.28 21.50 -2.21
C GLY A 446 35.15 20.25 -2.17
N TYR A 447 36.09 20.15 -1.20
CA TYR A 447 36.90 18.94 -1.05
C TYR A 447 36.13 17.69 -0.63
N ASN A 448 34.93 17.87 -0.11
CA ASN A 448 34.02 16.77 0.17
C ASN A 448 33.29 16.22 -1.06
N GLY A 449 33.36 16.91 -2.18
CA GLY A 449 32.67 16.54 -3.41
C GLY A 449 33.46 16.81 -4.69
N PRO A 450 34.67 16.21 -4.85
CA PRO A 450 35.45 16.43 -6.06
C PRO A 450 34.73 15.91 -7.30
N LEU A 451 34.84 16.65 -8.40
CA LEU A 451 34.37 16.22 -9.72
C LEU A 451 35.54 15.59 -10.47
N ILE A 452 35.26 14.66 -11.34
CA ILE A 452 36.27 14.05 -12.24
C ILE A 452 35.84 14.35 -13.67
N VAL A 453 36.71 14.99 -14.41
CA VAL A 453 36.57 15.20 -15.85
C VAL A 453 37.48 14.21 -16.55
N THR A 454 36.93 13.41 -17.46
CA THR A 454 37.65 12.34 -18.16
C THR A 454 37.38 12.36 -19.65
N GLY A 455 38.35 11.87 -20.43
CA GLY A 455 38.20 11.75 -21.87
C GLY A 455 39.29 10.89 -22.48
N SER A 456 39.03 10.38 -23.68
CA SER A 456 40.04 9.63 -24.45
C SER A 456 41.07 10.57 -25.04
N ILE A 457 42.34 10.29 -24.76
CA ILE A 457 43.51 11.06 -25.21
C ILE A 457 44.41 10.25 -26.14
N ILE A 458 43.92 9.12 -26.65
CA ILE A 458 44.66 8.17 -27.47
C ILE A 458 45.32 8.82 -28.72
N SER A 459 44.78 9.94 -29.20
CA SER A 459 45.32 10.69 -30.35
C SER A 459 46.46 11.64 -29.99
N SER A 460 46.74 11.81 -28.68
CA SER A 460 47.74 12.76 -28.23
C SER A 460 49.18 12.22 -28.39
N LYS A 461 50.08 13.05 -28.88
CA LYS A 461 51.52 12.75 -28.93
C LYS A 461 52.23 13.10 -27.63
N ASP A 462 51.65 13.98 -26.82
CA ASP A 462 52.15 14.37 -25.49
C ASP A 462 50.97 14.41 -24.49
N PRO A 463 50.59 13.25 -23.94
CA PRO A 463 49.46 13.12 -23.02
C PRO A 463 49.64 13.95 -21.76
N VAL A 464 50.83 14.09 -21.22
CA VAL A 464 51.06 14.78 -19.96
C VAL A 464 50.86 16.29 -20.11
N THR A 465 51.49 16.89 -21.15
CA THR A 465 51.31 18.32 -21.44
C THR A 465 49.86 18.62 -21.79
N LEU A 466 49.21 17.77 -22.59
CA LEU A 466 47.81 17.91 -22.93
C LEU A 466 46.93 17.96 -21.67
N MET A 467 47.10 17.03 -20.73
CA MET A 467 46.29 16.98 -19.51
C MET A 467 46.56 18.19 -18.61
N ASN A 468 47.79 18.62 -18.48
CA ASN A 468 48.16 19.82 -17.74
C ASN A 468 47.51 21.08 -18.33
N ASP A 469 47.44 21.21 -19.65
CA ASP A 469 46.86 22.41 -20.29
C ASP A 469 45.33 22.37 -20.18
N ILE A 470 44.68 21.21 -20.31
CA ILE A 470 43.24 21.06 -20.00
C ILE A 470 42.98 21.41 -18.54
N GLY A 471 43.79 20.93 -17.60
CA GLY A 471 43.70 21.24 -16.18
C GLY A 471 43.81 22.76 -15.90
N LYS A 472 44.74 23.46 -16.54
CA LYS A 472 44.88 24.92 -16.42
C LYS A 472 43.68 25.68 -16.97
N ASP A 473 43.08 25.23 -18.07
CA ASP A 473 41.89 25.87 -18.61
C ASP A 473 40.67 25.64 -17.72
N ILE A 474 40.51 24.44 -17.16
CA ILE A 474 39.44 24.12 -16.20
C ILE A 474 39.62 24.94 -14.90
N ALA A 475 40.86 25.10 -14.42
CA ALA A 475 41.14 25.86 -13.20
C ALA A 475 40.74 27.36 -13.29
N ARG A 476 40.59 27.89 -14.52
CA ARG A 476 40.14 29.28 -14.75
C ARG A 476 38.63 29.45 -14.77
N LEU A 477 37.87 28.35 -14.74
CA LEU A 477 36.40 28.42 -14.75
C LEU A 477 35.88 28.96 -13.43
N PRO A 478 34.86 29.79 -13.46
CA PRO A 478 34.22 30.26 -12.24
C PRO A 478 33.61 29.07 -11.46
N GLY A 479 33.80 29.05 -10.14
CA GLY A 479 33.31 27.96 -9.28
C GLY A 479 34.33 26.82 -9.08
N VAL A 480 35.50 26.84 -9.74
CA VAL A 480 36.59 25.92 -9.48
C VAL A 480 37.50 26.51 -8.38
N ALA A 481 37.72 25.77 -7.30
CA ALA A 481 38.63 26.13 -6.22
C ALA A 481 40.04 25.66 -6.50
N ALA A 482 40.21 24.41 -6.98
CA ALA A 482 41.51 23.82 -7.27
C ALA A 482 41.39 22.71 -8.31
N VAL A 483 42.51 22.42 -8.95
CA VAL A 483 42.70 21.26 -9.83
C VAL A 483 43.95 20.49 -9.33
N PRO A 484 43.79 19.63 -8.30
CA PRO A 484 44.92 18.96 -7.66
C PRO A 484 45.61 17.93 -8.54
N LEU A 485 44.87 17.34 -9.50
CA LEU A 485 45.40 16.28 -10.38
C LEU A 485 44.89 16.46 -11.81
N ALA A 486 45.78 16.42 -12.76
CA ALA A 486 45.54 16.35 -14.19
C ALA A 486 46.57 15.38 -14.82
N THR A 487 46.16 14.16 -15.15
CA THR A 487 47.10 13.10 -15.54
C THR A 487 46.52 12.13 -16.56
N PRO A 488 47.33 11.58 -17.47
CA PRO A 488 46.98 10.40 -18.25
C PRO A 488 47.02 9.13 -17.37
N ASN A 489 46.36 8.06 -17.80
CA ASN A 489 46.54 6.72 -17.23
C ASN A 489 47.89 6.12 -17.72
N ALA A 490 48.26 4.96 -17.18
CA ALA A 490 49.52 4.28 -17.51
C ALA A 490 49.63 3.88 -18.99
N THR A 491 48.50 3.65 -19.66
CA THR A 491 48.45 3.32 -21.11
C THR A 491 48.34 4.55 -22.01
N ALA A 492 48.24 5.73 -21.43
CA ALA A 492 48.11 7.03 -22.13
C ALA A 492 46.91 7.08 -23.11
N ASP A 493 45.89 6.30 -22.91
CA ASP A 493 44.68 6.30 -23.73
C ASP A 493 43.53 7.11 -23.11
N THR A 494 43.53 7.30 -21.80
CA THR A 494 42.50 8.02 -21.04
C THR A 494 43.17 9.05 -20.12
N GLY A 495 42.61 10.27 -20.09
CA GLY A 495 43.03 11.33 -19.18
C GLY A 495 41.99 11.62 -18.12
N ILE A 496 42.44 12.06 -16.95
CA ILE A 496 41.56 12.55 -15.87
C ILE A 496 42.00 13.91 -15.38
N VAL A 497 41.03 14.74 -15.02
CA VAL A 497 41.26 16.00 -14.30
C VAL A 497 40.34 15.97 -13.08
N GLN A 498 40.94 16.05 -11.89
CA GLN A 498 40.18 16.21 -10.64
C GLN A 498 39.93 17.71 -10.44
N VAL A 499 38.66 18.05 -10.26
CA VAL A 499 38.20 19.42 -10.10
C VAL A 499 37.55 19.56 -8.74
N ILE A 500 38.04 20.46 -7.93
CA ILE A 500 37.48 20.81 -6.63
C ILE A 500 36.57 22.03 -6.81
N PRO A 501 35.26 21.92 -6.55
CA PRO A 501 34.37 23.07 -6.54
C PRO A 501 34.66 24.04 -5.40
N THR A 502 34.18 25.28 -5.50
CA THR A 502 34.26 26.27 -4.41
C THR A 502 33.22 25.99 -3.33
N THR A 503 32.18 25.23 -3.66
CA THR A 503 31.03 24.93 -2.78
C THR A 503 30.88 23.43 -2.58
N GLY A 504 30.08 23.04 -1.58
CA GLY A 504 29.83 21.63 -1.25
C GLY A 504 29.08 20.88 -2.35
N PRO A 505 29.04 19.53 -2.26
CA PRO A 505 28.43 18.67 -3.28
C PRO A 505 26.93 18.89 -3.44
N ASP A 506 26.25 19.38 -2.42
CA ASP A 506 24.81 19.62 -2.35
C ASP A 506 24.40 21.08 -2.70
N ASP A 507 25.38 21.94 -3.05
CA ASP A 507 25.14 23.34 -3.39
C ASP A 507 24.72 23.49 -4.87
N PRO A 508 23.70 24.28 -5.19
CA PRO A 508 23.31 24.58 -6.57
C PRO A 508 24.41 25.15 -7.46
N LYS A 509 25.40 25.83 -6.87
CA LYS A 509 26.56 26.34 -7.60
C LYS A 509 27.47 25.21 -8.09
N THR A 510 27.58 24.12 -7.35
CA THR A 510 28.29 22.91 -7.79
C THR A 510 27.55 22.24 -8.95
N THR A 511 26.23 22.19 -8.91
CA THR A 511 25.41 21.73 -10.04
C THR A 511 25.64 22.61 -11.29
N ALA A 512 25.62 23.92 -11.11
CA ALA A 512 25.87 24.87 -12.20
C ALA A 512 27.29 24.69 -12.79
N LEU A 513 28.30 24.39 -11.96
CA LEU A 513 29.65 24.11 -12.43
C LEU A 513 29.72 22.83 -13.29
N VAL A 514 29.00 21.78 -12.89
CA VAL A 514 28.88 20.54 -13.68
C VAL A 514 28.25 20.84 -15.04
N ASP A 515 27.18 21.64 -15.08
CA ASP A 515 26.53 22.02 -16.32
C ASP A 515 27.42 22.92 -17.19
N GLU A 516 28.20 23.81 -16.59
CA GLU A 516 29.20 24.64 -17.30
C GLU A 516 30.30 23.78 -17.91
N LEU A 517 30.88 22.85 -17.15
CA LEU A 517 31.91 21.91 -17.66
C LEU A 517 31.37 21.10 -18.84
N ARG A 518 30.15 20.61 -18.76
CA ARG A 518 29.47 19.89 -19.84
C ARG A 518 29.25 20.76 -21.08
N SER A 519 28.80 22.00 -20.87
CA SER A 519 28.61 22.95 -21.96
C SER A 519 29.87 23.33 -22.71
N LYS A 520 31.03 23.31 -22.00
CA LYS A 520 32.35 23.58 -22.58
C LYS A 520 32.95 22.39 -23.35
N ASN A 521 32.30 21.25 -23.40
CA ASN A 521 32.80 20.07 -24.09
C ASN A 521 33.18 20.37 -25.56
N GLN A 522 32.34 21.13 -26.27
CA GLN A 522 32.64 21.53 -27.67
C GLN A 522 33.89 22.40 -27.76
N TYR A 523 34.13 23.29 -26.79
CA TYR A 523 35.36 24.09 -26.72
C TYR A 523 36.61 23.20 -26.59
N PHE A 524 36.58 22.23 -25.66
CA PHE A 524 37.69 21.30 -25.44
C PHE A 524 37.93 20.39 -26.64
N THR A 525 36.84 19.90 -27.27
CA THR A 525 36.93 19.11 -28.49
C THR A 525 37.58 19.90 -29.64
N ASN A 526 37.19 21.15 -29.81
CA ASN A 526 37.75 21.99 -30.88
C ASN A 526 39.22 22.40 -30.61
N LYS A 527 39.54 22.65 -29.34
CA LYS A 527 40.90 23.14 -28.98
C LYS A 527 41.93 22.03 -28.82
N TYR A 528 41.50 20.91 -28.21
CA TYR A 528 42.41 19.83 -27.81
C TYR A 528 42.12 18.49 -28.52
N GLY A 529 41.06 18.39 -29.29
CA GLY A 529 40.64 17.13 -29.93
C GLY A 529 40.11 16.09 -28.95
N VAL A 530 39.74 16.49 -27.71
CA VAL A 530 39.30 15.57 -26.65
C VAL A 530 37.87 15.85 -26.28
N ASN A 531 37.05 14.80 -26.32
CA ASN A 531 35.66 14.82 -25.82
C ASN A 531 35.69 14.55 -24.31
N LEU A 532 35.42 15.56 -23.52
CA LEU A 532 35.42 15.48 -22.06
C LEU A 532 34.07 15.12 -21.51
N GLN A 533 34.05 14.22 -20.56
CA GLN A 533 32.86 13.83 -19.79
C GLN A 533 33.07 14.15 -18.31
N VAL A 534 32.01 14.65 -17.66
CA VAL A 534 32.04 14.98 -16.25
C VAL A 534 31.44 13.82 -15.45
N THR A 535 32.23 13.29 -14.50
CA THR A 535 31.86 12.15 -13.66
C THR A 535 32.37 12.37 -12.22
N GLY A 536 32.47 11.30 -11.45
CA GLY A 536 32.72 11.31 -10.02
C GLY A 536 31.42 11.22 -9.23
N THR A 537 31.55 10.84 -7.96
CA THR A 537 30.36 10.60 -7.08
C THR A 537 29.40 11.80 -7.07
N THR A 538 29.92 13.01 -6.95
CA THR A 538 29.14 14.25 -6.94
C THR A 538 28.35 14.44 -8.24
N ALA A 539 28.96 14.25 -9.39
CA ALA A 539 28.26 14.40 -10.68
C ALA A 539 27.18 13.34 -10.87
N VAL A 540 27.44 12.09 -10.44
CA VAL A 540 26.44 11.01 -10.45
C VAL A 540 25.26 11.36 -9.55
N LEU A 541 25.49 11.84 -8.33
CA LEU A 541 24.44 12.24 -7.39
C LEU A 541 23.60 13.42 -7.92
N ILE A 542 24.22 14.37 -8.62
CA ILE A 542 23.52 15.48 -9.31
C ILE A 542 22.61 14.93 -10.42
N ASP A 543 23.13 14.04 -11.27
CA ASP A 543 22.34 13.44 -12.36
C ASP A 543 21.16 12.63 -11.82
N VAL A 544 21.37 11.87 -10.74
CA VAL A 544 20.30 11.13 -10.06
C VAL A 544 19.25 12.08 -9.51
N SER A 545 19.67 13.18 -8.86
CA SER A 545 18.74 14.18 -8.29
C SER A 545 17.92 14.88 -9.38
N THR A 546 18.54 15.20 -10.51
CA THR A 546 17.85 15.81 -11.66
C THR A 546 16.82 14.85 -12.24
N ARG A 547 17.19 13.59 -12.46
CA ARG A 547 16.25 12.55 -12.94
C ARG A 547 15.07 12.33 -11.99
N LEU A 548 15.32 12.36 -10.69
CA LEU A 548 14.28 12.28 -9.67
C LEU A 548 13.33 13.47 -9.74
N GLY A 549 13.88 14.68 -9.92
CA GLY A 549 13.08 15.88 -10.13
C GLY A 549 12.20 15.77 -11.38
N ASP A 550 12.75 15.34 -12.51
CA ASP A 550 12.00 15.14 -13.76
C ASP A 550 10.89 14.08 -13.64
N ALA A 551 11.08 13.07 -12.79
CA ALA A 551 10.10 12.03 -12.57
C ALA A 551 8.91 12.44 -11.69
N LEU A 552 8.99 13.56 -10.96
CA LEU A 552 7.94 14.01 -10.04
C LEU A 552 6.60 14.28 -10.76
N LEU A 553 6.64 14.99 -11.87
CA LEU A 553 5.43 15.35 -12.61
C LEU A 553 4.76 14.13 -13.26
N PRO A 554 5.45 13.26 -14.02
CA PRO A 554 4.89 12.04 -14.54
C PRO A 554 4.30 11.13 -13.46
N PHE A 555 5.00 10.96 -12.35
CA PHE A 555 4.53 10.17 -11.23
C PHE A 555 3.28 10.78 -10.58
N GLY A 556 3.26 12.10 -10.39
CA GLY A 556 2.09 12.82 -9.86
C GLY A 556 0.85 12.63 -10.75
N ILE A 557 1.00 12.74 -12.07
CA ILE A 557 -0.07 12.49 -13.04
C ILE A 557 -0.56 11.04 -12.95
N LEU A 558 0.35 10.08 -12.86
CA LEU A 558 0.00 8.67 -12.69
C LEU A 558 -0.84 8.45 -11.43
N VAL A 559 -0.37 8.95 -10.29
CA VAL A 559 -1.02 8.77 -8.98
C VAL A 559 -2.41 9.41 -8.95
N VAL A 560 -2.53 10.65 -9.42
CA VAL A 560 -3.83 11.35 -9.50
C VAL A 560 -4.75 10.66 -10.50
N GLY A 561 -4.26 10.29 -11.67
CA GLY A 561 -5.04 9.57 -12.70
C GLY A 561 -5.57 8.24 -12.20
N LEU A 562 -4.72 7.46 -11.53
CA LEU A 562 -5.11 6.19 -10.91
C LEU A 562 -6.18 6.39 -9.83
N SER A 563 -6.03 7.44 -9.00
CA SER A 563 -7.04 7.84 -8.02
C SER A 563 -8.40 8.06 -8.65
N LEU A 564 -8.43 8.89 -9.69
CA LEU A 564 -9.68 9.20 -10.39
C LEU A 564 -10.35 7.94 -10.93
N ILE A 565 -9.59 7.04 -11.53
CA ILE A 565 -10.12 5.78 -12.09
C ILE A 565 -10.65 4.88 -10.97
N LEU A 566 -9.82 4.57 -9.96
CA LEU A 566 -10.16 3.62 -8.91
C LEU A 566 -11.34 4.09 -8.06
N LEU A 567 -11.34 5.36 -7.64
CA LEU A 567 -12.45 5.90 -6.85
C LEU A 567 -13.74 6.04 -7.67
N THR A 568 -13.64 6.35 -8.98
CA THR A 568 -14.81 6.37 -9.86
C THR A 568 -15.44 4.98 -9.96
N MET A 569 -14.61 3.93 -10.04
CA MET A 569 -15.10 2.54 -10.03
C MET A 569 -15.81 2.18 -8.73
N VAL A 570 -15.27 2.58 -7.59
CA VAL A 570 -15.81 2.27 -6.27
C VAL A 570 -17.08 3.05 -5.98
N PHE A 571 -17.00 4.38 -6.08
CA PHE A 571 -18.10 5.24 -5.67
C PHE A 571 -19.15 5.47 -6.75
N ARG A 572 -18.86 5.03 -7.99
CA ARG A 572 -19.73 5.27 -9.15
C ARG A 572 -20.17 6.74 -9.22
N SER A 573 -19.20 7.62 -9.09
CA SER A 573 -19.33 9.06 -9.04
C SER A 573 -18.09 9.69 -9.68
N ILE A 574 -18.25 10.85 -10.31
CA ILE A 574 -17.12 11.66 -10.80
C ILE A 574 -16.72 12.73 -9.79
N ALA A 575 -17.68 13.28 -9.06
CA ALA A 575 -17.44 14.37 -8.11
C ALA A 575 -16.58 13.94 -6.91
N VAL A 576 -16.82 12.72 -6.39
CA VAL A 576 -16.08 12.20 -5.23
C VAL A 576 -14.59 12.01 -5.54
N PRO A 577 -14.18 11.37 -6.65
CA PRO A 577 -12.77 11.27 -7.02
C PRO A 577 -12.06 12.61 -7.22
N ILE A 578 -12.71 13.55 -7.90
CA ILE A 578 -12.12 14.87 -8.15
C ILE A 578 -11.84 15.59 -6.81
N LYS A 579 -12.82 15.64 -5.90
CA LYS A 579 -12.60 16.26 -4.59
C LYS A 579 -11.53 15.55 -3.77
N ALA A 580 -11.46 14.22 -3.87
CA ALA A 580 -10.45 13.44 -3.18
C ALA A 580 -9.04 13.72 -3.70
N ALA A 581 -8.87 13.81 -5.03
CA ALA A 581 -7.61 14.16 -5.66
C ALA A 581 -7.15 15.58 -5.28
N LEU A 582 -8.06 16.57 -5.28
CA LEU A 582 -7.74 17.94 -4.85
C LEU A 582 -7.36 17.99 -3.36
N GLY A 583 -8.08 17.28 -2.49
CA GLY A 583 -7.74 17.18 -1.07
C GLY A 583 -6.38 16.54 -0.84
N TYR A 584 -6.06 15.48 -1.57
CA TYR A 584 -4.77 14.82 -1.54
C TYR A 584 -3.63 15.78 -1.96
N LEU A 585 -3.79 16.53 -3.05
CA LEU A 585 -2.78 17.50 -3.50
C LEU A 585 -2.50 18.58 -2.45
N LEU A 586 -3.54 19.06 -1.76
CA LEU A 586 -3.38 20.00 -0.66
C LEU A 586 -2.63 19.39 0.54
N SER A 587 -2.91 18.13 0.88
CA SER A 587 -2.21 17.42 1.96
C SER A 587 -0.74 17.21 1.62
N VAL A 588 -0.42 16.79 0.40
CA VAL A 588 0.95 16.60 -0.08
C VAL A 588 1.72 17.92 -0.14
N GLY A 589 1.09 18.97 -0.69
CA GLY A 589 1.69 20.30 -0.73
C GLY A 589 2.03 20.82 0.67
N THR A 590 1.13 20.63 1.63
CA THR A 590 1.36 21.00 3.04
C THR A 590 2.47 20.15 3.68
N ALA A 591 2.53 18.84 3.37
CA ALA A 591 3.61 17.99 3.86
C ALA A 591 4.97 18.45 3.35
N PHE A 592 5.09 18.79 2.05
CA PHE A 592 6.32 19.35 1.48
C PHE A 592 6.64 20.71 2.09
N GLY A 593 5.64 21.56 2.29
CA GLY A 593 5.82 22.86 2.96
C GLY A 593 6.38 22.71 4.37
N ALA A 594 5.84 21.76 5.15
CA ALA A 594 6.34 21.47 6.49
C ALA A 594 7.79 20.96 6.48
N VAL A 595 8.13 20.07 5.54
CA VAL A 595 9.49 19.57 5.38
C VAL A 595 10.45 20.72 5.05
N THR A 596 10.09 21.60 4.12
CA THR A 596 10.91 22.78 3.77
C THR A 596 11.11 23.69 4.97
N VAL A 597 10.05 24.01 5.71
CA VAL A 597 10.10 24.89 6.89
C VAL A 597 11.02 24.33 7.98
N VAL A 598 10.99 23.03 8.19
CA VAL A 598 11.82 22.37 9.23
C VAL A 598 13.27 22.21 8.77
N PHE A 599 13.50 21.66 7.59
CA PHE A 599 14.82 21.21 7.17
C PHE A 599 15.62 22.25 6.38
N GLU A 600 14.97 23.17 5.66
CA GLU A 600 15.67 24.24 4.95
C GLU A 600 15.68 25.56 5.72
N TRP A 601 14.52 25.96 6.29
CA TRP A 601 14.44 27.19 7.07
C TRP A 601 14.89 27.01 8.53
N GLY A 602 14.99 25.76 9.02
CA GLY A 602 15.46 25.46 10.36
C GLY A 602 14.44 25.71 11.49
N TRP A 603 13.15 25.89 11.16
CA TRP A 603 12.13 26.02 12.18
C TRP A 603 11.97 24.72 12.95
N LEU A 604 12.00 24.80 14.28
CA LEU A 604 11.94 23.63 15.17
C LEU A 604 13.16 22.67 15.02
N ALA A 605 14.22 23.06 14.32
CA ALA A 605 15.39 22.22 14.11
C ALA A 605 15.98 21.68 15.42
N ASN A 606 16.12 22.56 16.45
CA ASN A 606 16.62 22.15 17.76
C ASN A 606 15.68 21.18 18.48
N LEU A 607 14.33 21.37 18.36
CA LEU A 607 13.35 20.49 19.00
C LEU A 607 13.34 19.10 18.37
N LEU A 608 13.53 19.04 17.06
CA LEU A 608 13.52 17.81 16.27
C LEU A 608 14.91 17.20 16.12
N ASN A 609 15.92 17.77 16.80
CA ASN A 609 17.31 17.34 16.74
C ASN A 609 17.82 17.20 15.28
N VAL A 610 17.56 18.22 14.47
CA VAL A 610 18.06 18.28 13.08
C VAL A 610 19.54 18.65 13.11
N SER A 611 20.41 17.76 12.68
CA SER A 611 21.85 17.91 12.77
C SER A 611 22.41 18.94 11.79
N ARG A 612 21.76 19.16 10.63
CA ARG A 612 22.12 20.14 9.62
C ARG A 612 20.87 20.57 8.85
N THR A 613 20.72 21.88 8.65
CA THR A 613 19.74 22.42 7.71
C THR A 613 20.31 22.43 6.30
N GLY A 614 19.49 22.10 5.31
CA GLY A 614 19.93 22.01 3.91
C GLY A 614 18.90 21.28 3.04
N PRO A 615 19.29 20.92 1.82
CA PRO A 615 18.41 20.19 0.92
C PRO A 615 17.98 18.86 1.50
N VAL A 616 16.79 18.44 1.16
CA VAL A 616 16.26 17.14 1.57
C VAL A 616 16.52 16.08 0.50
N ILE A 617 16.46 14.82 0.92
CA ILE A 617 16.77 13.69 0.03
C ILE A 617 15.88 13.68 -1.23
N SER A 618 16.49 13.57 -2.39
CA SER A 618 15.84 13.78 -3.69
C SER A 618 14.68 12.84 -3.99
N PHE A 619 14.65 11.65 -3.44
CA PHE A 619 13.54 10.70 -3.64
C PHE A 619 12.37 10.89 -2.65
N LEU A 620 12.53 11.76 -1.65
CA LEU A 620 11.49 12.03 -0.64
C LEU A 620 10.14 12.42 -1.26
N PRO A 621 10.08 13.38 -2.21
CA PRO A 621 8.78 13.79 -2.75
C PRO A 621 8.01 12.66 -3.40
N ILE A 622 8.70 11.82 -4.17
CA ILE A 622 8.07 10.69 -4.88
C ILE A 622 7.54 9.67 -3.87
N ILE A 623 8.31 9.35 -2.83
CA ILE A 623 7.88 8.42 -1.78
C ILE A 623 6.71 8.99 -0.99
N LEU A 624 6.81 10.25 -0.55
CA LEU A 624 5.72 10.90 0.20
C LEU A 624 4.43 10.92 -0.62
N MET A 625 4.51 11.26 -1.91
CA MET A 625 3.35 11.24 -2.80
C MET A 625 2.73 9.85 -2.88
N GLY A 626 3.53 8.81 -3.09
CA GLY A 626 3.03 7.44 -3.22
C GLY A 626 2.41 6.92 -1.92
N VAL A 627 3.08 7.15 -0.79
CA VAL A 627 2.63 6.69 0.53
C VAL A 627 1.39 7.45 0.99
N LEU A 628 1.43 8.78 0.95
CA LEU A 628 0.29 9.61 1.35
C LEU A 628 -0.92 9.36 0.45
N PHE A 629 -0.71 9.08 -0.84
CA PHE A 629 -1.79 8.69 -1.73
C PHE A 629 -2.50 7.42 -1.23
N GLY A 630 -1.72 6.37 -0.96
CA GLY A 630 -2.27 5.11 -0.47
C GLY A 630 -3.08 5.30 0.81
N LEU A 631 -2.48 5.94 1.82
CA LEU A 631 -3.11 6.20 3.10
C LEU A 631 -4.32 7.12 2.99
N ALA A 632 -4.23 8.14 2.14
CA ALA A 632 -5.32 9.04 1.89
C ALA A 632 -6.54 8.33 1.27
N MET A 633 -6.32 7.43 0.33
CA MET A 633 -7.42 6.71 -0.33
C MET A 633 -8.18 5.80 0.63
N ASP A 634 -7.50 5.17 1.57
CA ASP A 634 -8.10 4.26 2.55
C ASP A 634 -9.19 4.95 3.38
N TYR A 635 -8.87 6.10 3.94
CA TYR A 635 -9.86 6.86 4.74
C TYR A 635 -10.99 7.45 3.90
N GLU A 636 -10.70 7.84 2.66
CA GLU A 636 -11.74 8.31 1.74
C GLU A 636 -12.75 7.21 1.50
N VAL A 637 -12.28 6.00 1.22
CA VAL A 637 -13.14 4.85 1.00
C VAL A 637 -14.00 4.58 2.24
N PHE A 638 -13.43 4.56 3.44
CA PHE A 638 -14.19 4.29 4.68
C PHE A 638 -15.24 5.37 5.00
N LEU A 639 -14.85 6.63 4.90
CA LEU A 639 -15.74 7.74 5.26
C LEU A 639 -16.88 7.89 4.27
N VAL A 640 -16.56 7.87 2.97
CA VAL A 640 -17.51 8.12 1.90
C VAL A 640 -18.41 6.92 1.63
N SER A 641 -17.89 5.67 1.76
CA SER A 641 -18.74 4.46 1.66
C SER A 641 -19.86 4.48 2.68
N ARG A 642 -19.59 4.92 3.92
CA ARG A 642 -20.61 5.02 4.95
C ARG A 642 -21.67 6.08 4.64
N MET A 643 -21.24 7.23 4.09
CA MET A 643 -22.19 8.26 3.63
C MET A 643 -23.05 7.74 2.48
N ARG A 644 -22.47 6.97 1.57
CA ARG A 644 -23.16 6.37 0.44
C ARG A 644 -24.13 5.28 0.87
N GLU A 645 -23.73 4.40 1.79
CA GLU A 645 -24.59 3.37 2.39
C GLU A 645 -25.87 4.02 2.97
N ASP A 646 -25.71 5.09 3.76
CA ASP A 646 -26.84 5.82 4.33
C ASP A 646 -27.70 6.52 3.26
N TYR A 647 -27.10 7.02 2.18
CA TYR A 647 -27.81 7.64 1.07
C TYR A 647 -28.64 6.63 0.25
N VAL A 648 -28.05 5.49 -0.10
CA VAL A 648 -28.72 4.42 -0.87
C VAL A 648 -29.88 3.81 -0.08
N HIS A 649 -29.80 3.78 1.24
CA HIS A 649 -30.88 3.31 2.13
C HIS A 649 -31.97 4.38 2.39
N GLY A 650 -32.07 5.41 1.53
CA GLY A 650 -33.18 6.34 1.48
C GLY A 650 -33.08 7.55 2.42
N LYS A 651 -31.90 7.86 2.96
CA LYS A 651 -31.67 9.11 3.69
C LYS A 651 -31.46 10.26 2.72
N ASP A 652 -31.95 11.44 3.07
CA ASP A 652 -31.61 12.68 2.41
C ASP A 652 -30.09 12.89 2.40
N ALA A 653 -29.53 13.41 1.29
CA ALA A 653 -28.09 13.55 1.11
C ALA A 653 -27.39 14.25 2.29
N ASN A 654 -28.01 15.31 2.85
CA ASN A 654 -27.45 16.02 4.00
C ASN A 654 -27.45 15.19 5.29
N ARG A 655 -28.51 14.42 5.51
CA ARG A 655 -28.58 13.48 6.66
C ARG A 655 -27.58 12.34 6.49
N ALA A 656 -27.44 11.81 5.29
CA ALA A 656 -26.48 10.76 4.97
C ALA A 656 -25.03 11.22 5.23
N VAL A 657 -24.68 12.46 4.86
CA VAL A 657 -23.37 13.03 5.20
C VAL A 657 -23.16 13.12 6.70
N GLN A 658 -24.13 13.62 7.48
CA GLN A 658 -24.00 13.76 8.93
C GLN A 658 -23.94 12.42 9.65
N SER A 659 -24.84 11.48 9.32
CA SER A 659 -24.90 10.17 9.97
C SER A 659 -23.70 9.29 9.60
N GLY A 660 -23.33 9.26 8.33
CA GLY A 660 -22.14 8.53 7.86
C GLY A 660 -20.85 9.05 8.47
N PHE A 661 -20.72 10.38 8.59
CA PHE A 661 -19.60 11.01 9.28
C PHE A 661 -19.51 10.59 10.76
N VAL A 662 -20.60 10.75 11.53
CA VAL A 662 -20.61 10.41 12.97
C VAL A 662 -20.33 8.91 13.18
N GLY A 663 -20.81 8.06 12.28
CA GLY A 663 -20.57 6.61 12.34
C GLY A 663 -19.14 6.20 12.10
N SER A 664 -18.36 6.98 11.30
CA SER A 664 -16.99 6.67 10.91
C SER A 664 -15.95 7.47 11.69
N ALA A 665 -16.27 8.69 12.14
CA ALA A 665 -15.33 9.66 12.66
C ALA A 665 -14.45 9.14 13.81
N ARG A 666 -15.02 8.36 14.74
CA ARG A 666 -14.26 7.82 15.87
C ARG A 666 -13.14 6.89 15.43
N VAL A 667 -13.39 6.05 14.46
CA VAL A 667 -12.43 5.06 13.96
C VAL A 667 -11.36 5.77 13.13
N VAL A 668 -11.77 6.68 12.24
CA VAL A 668 -10.86 7.50 11.43
C VAL A 668 -9.93 8.35 12.31
N THR A 669 -10.47 8.99 13.37
CA THR A 669 -9.66 9.77 14.31
C THR A 669 -8.61 8.90 15.01
N ALA A 670 -9.02 7.73 15.51
CA ALA A 670 -8.11 6.82 16.19
C ALA A 670 -6.99 6.33 15.26
N ALA A 671 -7.36 5.89 14.07
CA ALA A 671 -6.42 5.43 13.06
C ALA A 671 -5.42 6.54 12.66
N ALA A 672 -5.90 7.77 12.44
CA ALA A 672 -5.06 8.91 12.11
C ALA A 672 -4.07 9.26 13.22
N ILE A 673 -4.50 9.24 14.49
CA ILE A 673 -3.61 9.50 15.64
C ILE A 673 -2.56 8.39 15.76
N ILE A 674 -2.95 7.12 15.55
CA ILE A 674 -2.02 6.00 15.62
C ILE A 674 -0.95 6.14 14.52
N MET A 675 -1.38 6.39 13.27
CA MET A 675 -0.42 6.52 12.16
C MET A 675 0.47 7.73 12.30
N ALA A 676 -0.09 8.90 12.62
CA ALA A 676 0.71 10.09 12.88
C ALA A 676 1.69 9.84 14.04
N GLY A 677 1.27 9.15 15.11
CA GLY A 677 2.11 8.79 16.23
C GLY A 677 3.22 7.79 15.87
N VAL A 678 2.91 6.79 15.05
CA VAL A 678 3.91 5.83 14.56
C VAL A 678 4.96 6.54 13.70
N PHE A 679 4.56 7.39 12.75
CA PHE A 679 5.52 8.15 11.94
C PHE A 679 6.30 9.16 12.76
N ALA A 680 5.65 9.86 13.69
CA ALA A 680 6.30 10.82 14.57
C ALA A 680 7.38 10.20 15.47
N ALA A 681 7.22 8.93 15.82
CA ALA A 681 8.21 8.21 16.62
C ALA A 681 9.56 8.06 15.91
N PHE A 682 9.61 8.09 14.58
CA PHE A 682 10.87 8.04 13.82
C PHE A 682 11.59 9.40 13.71
N ILE A 683 10.98 10.51 14.18
CA ILE A 683 11.57 11.83 14.08
C ILE A 683 12.79 12.02 14.99
N PRO A 684 12.80 11.61 16.29
CA PRO A 684 13.87 11.95 17.21
C PRO A 684 15.24 11.36 16.88
N GLU A 685 15.29 10.14 16.37
CA GLU A 685 16.54 9.37 16.16
C GLU A 685 16.94 9.16 14.71
N GLY A 686 16.04 9.44 13.77
CA GLY A 686 16.38 9.28 12.35
C GLY A 686 17.57 10.16 11.95
N ASP A 687 18.37 9.66 11.01
CA ASP A 687 19.32 10.51 10.30
C ASP A 687 18.59 11.55 9.42
N ASN A 688 19.30 12.46 8.81
CA ASN A 688 18.70 13.47 7.94
C ASN A 688 18.05 12.88 6.67
N THR A 689 18.13 11.57 6.44
CA THR A 689 17.43 10.85 5.39
C THR A 689 16.00 10.49 5.81
N ILE A 690 15.83 9.99 7.03
CA ILE A 690 14.58 9.43 7.55
C ILE A 690 13.71 10.49 8.20
N LYS A 691 14.32 11.44 8.93
CA LYS A 691 13.60 12.53 9.62
C LYS A 691 12.67 13.32 8.68
N PRO A 692 13.09 13.77 7.50
CA PRO A 692 12.20 14.46 6.57
C PRO A 692 11.02 13.61 6.12
N MET A 693 11.24 12.30 5.91
CA MET A 693 10.16 11.37 5.55
C MET A 693 9.16 11.22 6.71
N ALA A 694 9.65 11.05 7.94
CA ALA A 694 8.82 10.91 9.12
C ALA A 694 8.00 12.19 9.41
N VAL A 695 8.62 13.37 9.31
CA VAL A 695 7.93 14.67 9.44
C VAL A 695 6.87 14.84 8.35
N GLY A 696 7.24 14.61 7.09
CA GLY A 696 6.33 14.74 5.94
C GLY A 696 5.12 13.80 6.04
N LEU A 697 5.35 12.52 6.42
CA LEU A 697 4.27 11.55 6.63
C LEU A 697 3.39 11.92 7.84
N THR A 698 3.99 12.34 8.94
CA THR A 698 3.25 12.75 10.15
C THR A 698 2.32 13.92 9.84
N VAL A 699 2.85 14.99 9.24
CA VAL A 699 2.08 16.19 8.89
C VAL A 699 1.07 15.86 7.79
N GLY A 700 1.47 15.13 6.76
CA GLY A 700 0.60 14.75 5.65
C GLY A 700 -0.62 13.93 6.11
N VAL A 701 -0.41 12.91 6.97
CA VAL A 701 -1.50 12.11 7.54
C VAL A 701 -2.38 12.94 8.47
N PHE A 702 -1.79 13.78 9.30
CA PHE A 702 -2.54 14.67 10.20
C PHE A 702 -3.44 15.63 9.40
N VAL A 703 -2.90 16.32 8.41
CA VAL A 703 -3.63 17.26 7.57
C VAL A 703 -4.71 16.54 6.76
N ASP A 704 -4.38 15.40 6.16
CA ASP A 704 -5.35 14.62 5.39
C ASP A 704 -6.52 14.18 6.27
N ALA A 705 -6.26 13.57 7.40
CA ALA A 705 -7.31 13.02 8.27
C ALA A 705 -8.16 14.11 8.91
N PHE A 706 -7.57 15.12 9.53
CA PHE A 706 -8.30 16.09 10.36
C PHE A 706 -8.79 17.29 9.57
N ILE A 707 -7.98 17.84 8.66
CA ILE A 707 -8.32 19.05 7.93
C ILE A 707 -9.06 18.70 6.65
N VAL A 708 -8.53 17.79 5.84
CA VAL A 708 -9.19 17.42 4.58
C VAL A 708 -10.42 16.56 4.84
N ARG A 709 -10.28 15.42 5.52
CA ARG A 709 -11.36 14.44 5.65
C ARG A 709 -12.42 14.81 6.66
N MET A 710 -12.01 15.26 7.83
CA MET A 710 -12.98 15.58 8.89
C MET A 710 -13.57 16.99 8.74
N THR A 711 -12.97 17.87 7.93
CA THR A 711 -13.43 19.26 7.78
C THR A 711 -13.84 19.57 6.35
N LEU A 712 -12.94 19.43 5.36
CA LEU A 712 -13.22 19.81 3.96
C LEU A 712 -14.25 18.85 3.32
N VAL A 713 -14.08 17.53 3.46
CA VAL A 713 -14.96 16.56 2.80
C VAL A 713 -16.43 16.71 3.19
N PRO A 714 -16.85 16.80 4.47
CA PRO A 714 -18.25 17.02 4.81
C PRO A 714 -18.80 18.33 4.25
N ALA A 715 -17.99 19.40 4.23
CA ALA A 715 -18.42 20.70 3.68
C ALA A 715 -18.65 20.61 2.17
N VAL A 716 -17.75 20.00 1.42
CA VAL A 716 -17.90 19.79 -0.04
C VAL A 716 -19.09 18.89 -0.35
N MET A 717 -19.23 17.75 0.36
CA MET A 717 -20.35 16.82 0.17
C MET A 717 -21.69 17.47 0.46
N LYS A 718 -21.74 18.39 1.43
CA LYS A 718 -22.94 19.20 1.73
C LYS A 718 -23.35 20.08 0.55
N ILE A 719 -22.38 20.73 -0.12
CA ILE A 719 -22.65 21.59 -1.28
C ILE A 719 -23.08 20.76 -2.49
N LEU A 720 -22.43 19.63 -2.72
CA LEU A 720 -22.73 18.76 -3.85
C LEU A 720 -24.10 18.09 -3.71
N GLY A 721 -24.52 17.75 -2.49
CA GLY A 721 -25.81 17.07 -2.25
C GLY A 721 -25.96 15.81 -3.10
N ASP A 722 -27.07 15.67 -3.81
CA ASP A 722 -27.33 14.52 -4.69
C ASP A 722 -26.39 14.45 -5.89
N LYS A 723 -25.83 15.58 -6.34
CA LYS A 723 -24.86 15.65 -7.43
C LYS A 723 -23.54 14.93 -7.09
N ALA A 724 -23.26 14.74 -5.79
CA ALA A 724 -22.10 13.97 -5.34
C ALA A 724 -22.12 12.53 -5.84
N TRP A 725 -23.28 11.96 -6.11
CA TRP A 725 -23.48 10.58 -6.50
C TRP A 725 -23.81 10.40 -7.99
N TRP A 726 -23.69 11.51 -8.78
CA TRP A 726 -24.00 11.48 -10.20
C TRP A 726 -22.88 10.81 -11.00
N MET A 727 -23.31 9.98 -11.97
CA MET A 727 -22.43 9.30 -12.93
C MET A 727 -23.10 9.24 -14.31
N PRO A 728 -22.34 9.51 -15.40
CA PRO A 728 -22.85 9.37 -16.77
C PRO A 728 -23.24 7.92 -17.08
N ARG A 729 -24.38 7.72 -17.74
CA ARG A 729 -24.92 6.40 -18.08
C ARG A 729 -23.97 5.54 -18.92
N TRP A 730 -23.18 6.14 -19.81
CA TRP A 730 -22.22 5.42 -20.62
C TRP A 730 -21.08 4.83 -19.77
N LEU A 731 -20.56 5.59 -18.82
CA LEU A 731 -19.50 5.17 -17.91
C LEU A 731 -20.01 4.12 -16.91
N ASP A 732 -21.25 4.26 -16.47
CA ASP A 732 -21.92 3.29 -15.58
C ASP A 732 -22.08 1.89 -16.21
N ARG A 733 -22.16 1.82 -17.55
CA ARG A 733 -22.25 0.55 -18.28
C ARG A 733 -20.91 -0.16 -18.47
N VAL A 734 -19.82 0.60 -18.58
CA VAL A 734 -18.46 0.07 -18.85
C VAL A 734 -17.77 -0.38 -17.59
N LEU A 735 -17.98 0.33 -16.47
CA LEU A 735 -17.28 0.05 -15.24
C LEU A 735 -17.82 -1.21 -14.51
N PRO A 736 -16.93 -2.07 -14.00
CA PRO A 736 -17.32 -3.23 -13.20
C PRO A 736 -18.02 -2.79 -11.90
N LYS A 737 -18.94 -3.62 -11.40
CA LYS A 737 -19.64 -3.37 -10.13
C LYS A 737 -18.87 -4.03 -8.99
N PHE A 738 -18.25 -3.23 -8.15
CA PHE A 738 -17.63 -3.68 -6.91
C PHE A 738 -18.62 -3.52 -5.75
N ASP A 739 -18.93 -4.61 -5.06
CA ASP A 739 -19.70 -4.63 -3.82
C ASP A 739 -18.75 -4.40 -2.64
N VAL A 740 -18.41 -3.15 -2.39
CA VAL A 740 -17.55 -2.75 -1.25
C VAL A 740 -18.40 -2.63 0.03
N GLU A 741 -19.67 -2.34 -0.13
CA GLU A 741 -20.64 -2.12 0.95
C GLU A 741 -21.14 -3.44 1.57
N GLY A 742 -20.99 -4.56 0.85
CA GLY A 742 -21.46 -5.88 1.31
C GLY A 742 -22.96 -6.09 1.19
N ASP A 743 -23.66 -5.25 0.42
CA ASP A 743 -25.11 -5.36 0.19
C ASP A 743 -25.53 -6.74 -0.28
N GLY A 744 -24.70 -7.33 -1.15
CA GLY A 744 -24.93 -8.67 -1.64
C GLY A 744 -24.88 -9.73 -0.53
N LEU A 745 -23.93 -9.61 0.39
CA LEU A 745 -23.84 -10.51 1.54
C LEU A 745 -24.99 -10.28 2.54
N GLN A 746 -25.37 -9.03 2.78
CA GLN A 746 -26.47 -8.71 3.69
C GLN A 746 -27.77 -9.36 3.20
N LYS A 747 -28.10 -9.19 1.92
CA LYS A 747 -29.26 -9.85 1.30
C LYS A 747 -29.16 -11.38 1.33
N GLU A 748 -27.95 -11.95 1.15
CA GLU A 748 -27.74 -13.40 1.26
C GLU A 748 -27.97 -13.88 2.70
N LEU A 749 -27.54 -13.12 3.69
CA LEU A 749 -27.76 -13.43 5.11
C LEU A 749 -29.21 -13.24 5.55
N ASP A 750 -29.88 -12.19 5.08
CA ASP A 750 -31.30 -11.94 5.34
C ASP A 750 -32.16 -13.05 4.76
N LEU A 751 -31.72 -13.66 3.66
CA LEU A 751 -32.36 -14.80 3.02
C LEU A 751 -31.84 -16.16 3.51
N ALA A 752 -30.88 -16.21 4.45
CA ALA A 752 -30.31 -17.48 4.90
C ALA A 752 -31.39 -18.41 5.48
N ASP A 753 -32.26 -17.86 6.35
CA ASP A 753 -33.34 -18.56 7.02
C ASP A 753 -34.71 -18.46 6.31
N TRP A 754 -34.75 -17.79 5.15
CA TRP A 754 -35.94 -17.67 4.32
C TRP A 754 -36.01 -18.85 3.33
N PRO A 755 -37.21 -19.43 3.04
CA PRO A 755 -38.53 -19.11 3.59
C PRO A 755 -38.76 -19.66 5.01
N GLU A 756 -37.99 -20.59 5.50
CA GLU A 756 -38.00 -21.20 6.83
C GLU A 756 -36.58 -21.70 7.18
N PRO A 757 -36.15 -21.64 8.45
CA PRO A 757 -34.86 -22.17 8.88
C PRO A 757 -34.74 -23.67 8.55
N GLY A 758 -33.65 -24.07 7.86
CA GLY A 758 -33.46 -25.47 7.44
C GLY A 758 -34.41 -25.94 6.33
N SER A 759 -34.96 -25.00 5.57
CA SER A 759 -35.94 -25.22 4.50
C SER A 759 -35.59 -26.37 3.54
N PRO A 760 -36.50 -27.30 3.30
CA PRO A 760 -36.34 -28.43 2.37
C PRO A 760 -36.52 -28.02 0.90
N TYR A 761 -36.77 -26.72 0.63
CA TYR A 761 -37.09 -26.25 -0.72
C TYR A 761 -35.81 -26.11 -1.59
N ILE A 762 -35.87 -26.75 -2.77
CA ILE A 762 -34.85 -26.56 -3.81
C ILE A 762 -35.06 -25.25 -4.58
N VAL A 763 -36.32 -24.85 -4.76
CA VAL A 763 -36.70 -23.56 -5.31
C VAL A 763 -37.72 -22.91 -4.36
N ALA A 764 -37.47 -21.67 -4.00
CA ALA A 764 -38.40 -20.81 -3.30
C ALA A 764 -38.39 -19.43 -3.96
N ALA A 765 -39.57 -18.96 -4.35
CA ALA A 765 -39.77 -17.66 -4.98
C ALA A 765 -40.94 -16.95 -4.34
N GLU A 766 -40.85 -15.63 -4.16
CA GLU A 766 -41.88 -14.75 -3.68
C GLU A 766 -41.91 -13.46 -4.50
N ASN A 767 -43.09 -13.16 -5.06
CA ASN A 767 -43.31 -12.04 -5.96
C ASN A 767 -42.31 -12.04 -7.17
N LEU A 768 -41.96 -13.22 -7.65
CA LEU A 768 -41.03 -13.38 -8.75
C LEU A 768 -41.66 -12.91 -10.06
N SER A 769 -41.09 -11.88 -10.67
CA SER A 769 -41.49 -11.37 -11.97
C SER A 769 -40.29 -11.13 -12.89
N VAL A 770 -40.54 -11.26 -14.18
CA VAL A 770 -39.51 -11.04 -15.22
C VAL A 770 -40.03 -10.06 -16.24
N ALA A 771 -39.27 -9.00 -16.48
CA ALA A 771 -39.55 -8.03 -17.54
C ALA A 771 -38.36 -7.86 -18.45
N SER A 772 -38.61 -7.68 -19.75
CA SER A 772 -37.59 -7.40 -20.77
C SER A 772 -38.03 -6.25 -21.65
N ARG A 773 -37.18 -5.25 -21.78
CA ARG A 773 -37.42 -4.04 -22.59
C ARG A 773 -38.77 -3.32 -22.30
N GLY A 774 -39.19 -3.33 -21.04
CA GLY A 774 -40.46 -2.71 -20.61
C GLY A 774 -41.70 -3.59 -20.75
N ILE A 775 -41.58 -4.80 -21.28
CA ILE A 775 -42.67 -5.79 -21.40
C ILE A 775 -42.53 -6.77 -20.25
N VAL A 776 -43.61 -7.01 -19.51
CA VAL A 776 -43.66 -8.04 -18.47
C VAL A 776 -43.87 -9.38 -19.14
N LEU A 777 -42.85 -10.27 -19.01
CA LEU A 777 -42.86 -11.62 -19.55
C LEU A 777 -43.43 -12.62 -18.55
N LEU A 778 -43.20 -12.38 -17.25
CA LEU A 778 -43.74 -13.19 -16.18
C LEU A 778 -44.28 -12.26 -15.12
N HIS A 779 -45.59 -12.41 -14.82
CA HIS A 779 -46.24 -11.69 -13.72
C HIS A 779 -45.80 -12.22 -12.37
N PRO A 780 -45.91 -11.44 -11.27
CA PRO A 780 -45.50 -11.88 -9.93
C PRO A 780 -46.06 -13.26 -9.59
N VAL A 781 -45.15 -14.18 -9.27
CA VAL A 781 -45.51 -15.56 -8.90
C VAL A 781 -44.80 -15.97 -7.63
N ASP A 782 -45.49 -16.69 -6.74
CA ASP A 782 -44.90 -17.36 -5.59
C ASP A 782 -44.78 -18.85 -5.93
N LEU A 783 -43.60 -19.41 -5.66
CA LEU A 783 -43.27 -20.76 -6.04
C LEU A 783 -42.44 -21.45 -4.96
N ARG A 784 -42.84 -22.69 -4.60
CA ARG A 784 -42.08 -23.51 -3.66
C ARG A 784 -41.97 -24.93 -4.17
N LEU A 785 -40.74 -25.45 -4.36
CA LEU A 785 -40.45 -26.79 -4.80
C LEU A 785 -39.50 -27.45 -3.83
N ARG A 786 -39.95 -28.54 -3.19
CA ARG A 786 -39.15 -29.31 -2.23
C ARG A 786 -38.15 -30.26 -2.94
N SER A 787 -37.21 -30.75 -2.13
CA SER A 787 -36.38 -31.90 -2.56
C SER A 787 -37.26 -33.15 -2.72
N ALA A 788 -36.92 -33.97 -3.69
CA ALA A 788 -37.64 -35.19 -4.07
C ALA A 788 -39.03 -34.96 -4.70
N GLU A 789 -39.34 -33.72 -5.05
CA GLU A 789 -40.62 -33.38 -5.70
C GLU A 789 -40.40 -32.96 -7.17
N SER A 790 -41.45 -33.09 -7.96
CA SER A 790 -41.56 -32.48 -9.29
C SER A 790 -42.72 -31.46 -9.30
N LEU A 791 -42.55 -30.38 -10.07
CA LEU A 791 -43.53 -29.32 -10.17
C LEU A 791 -43.79 -28.99 -11.65
N ILE A 792 -45.06 -29.05 -12.03
CA ILE A 792 -45.55 -28.57 -13.31
C ILE A 792 -46.01 -27.14 -13.14
N VAL A 793 -45.51 -26.25 -13.98
CA VAL A 793 -45.97 -24.86 -14.02
C VAL A 793 -46.63 -24.63 -15.37
N GLU A 794 -47.93 -24.58 -15.36
CA GLU A 794 -48.73 -24.23 -16.51
C GLU A 794 -48.66 -22.71 -16.73
N THR A 795 -48.26 -22.31 -17.90
CA THR A 795 -48.10 -20.88 -18.27
C THR A 795 -49.01 -20.55 -19.45
N GLY A 796 -49.57 -19.35 -19.42
CA GLY A 796 -50.48 -18.89 -20.48
C GLY A 796 -49.84 -18.79 -21.87
N ASP A 797 -48.52 -18.64 -21.88
CA ASP A 797 -47.73 -18.68 -23.09
C ASP A 797 -46.34 -19.27 -22.85
N ARG A 798 -45.65 -19.66 -23.91
CA ARG A 798 -44.30 -20.24 -23.82
C ARG A 798 -43.21 -19.22 -23.39
N GLU A 799 -43.46 -17.92 -23.62
CA GLU A 799 -42.51 -16.90 -23.25
C GLU A 799 -42.43 -16.73 -21.72
N ALA A 800 -43.60 -16.79 -21.05
CA ALA A 800 -43.68 -16.76 -19.61
C ALA A 800 -42.98 -17.98 -18.95
N GLY A 801 -43.21 -19.18 -19.49
CA GLY A 801 -42.56 -20.42 -19.05
C GLY A 801 -41.04 -20.34 -19.20
N ARG A 802 -40.60 -19.85 -20.34
CA ARG A 802 -39.16 -19.62 -20.59
C ARG A 802 -38.53 -18.58 -19.65
N ALA A 803 -39.26 -17.49 -19.42
CA ALA A 803 -38.78 -16.44 -18.51
C ALA A 803 -38.60 -16.99 -17.07
N LEU A 804 -39.57 -17.82 -16.60
CA LEU A 804 -39.47 -18.51 -15.32
C LEU A 804 -38.28 -19.48 -15.29
N SER A 805 -38.13 -20.33 -16.32
CA SER A 805 -37.03 -21.30 -16.43
C SER A 805 -35.65 -20.64 -16.39
N LEU A 806 -35.51 -19.51 -17.09
CA LEU A 806 -34.29 -18.71 -17.08
C LEU A 806 -34.05 -18.04 -15.71
N ALA A 807 -35.07 -17.52 -15.07
CA ALA A 807 -34.96 -16.88 -13.76
C ALA A 807 -34.52 -17.87 -12.69
N VAL A 808 -35.20 -19.01 -12.57
CA VAL A 808 -34.92 -20.05 -11.56
C VAL A 808 -33.53 -20.66 -11.74
N THR A 809 -33.01 -20.72 -12.97
CA THR A 809 -31.65 -21.19 -13.24
C THR A 809 -30.59 -20.08 -13.21
N GLY A 810 -30.94 -18.84 -12.83
CA GLY A 810 -30.02 -17.72 -12.71
C GLY A 810 -29.43 -17.22 -14.03
N ARG A 811 -30.23 -17.31 -15.11
CA ARG A 811 -29.81 -16.91 -16.48
C ARG A 811 -30.46 -15.63 -16.99
N THR A 812 -31.41 -15.06 -16.24
CA THR A 812 -32.05 -13.78 -16.58
C THR A 812 -32.19 -12.90 -15.32
N ARG A 813 -32.47 -11.60 -15.56
CA ARG A 813 -32.78 -10.66 -14.48
C ARG A 813 -34.27 -10.81 -14.12
N PHE A 814 -34.59 -10.64 -12.85
CA PHE A 814 -35.93 -10.72 -12.31
C PHE A 814 -36.12 -9.71 -11.19
N SER A 815 -37.34 -9.49 -10.76
CA SER A 815 -37.74 -8.77 -9.56
C SER A 815 -38.40 -9.74 -8.59
N GLY A 816 -38.39 -9.42 -7.29
CA GLY A 816 -38.86 -10.32 -6.24
C GLY A 816 -37.72 -11.08 -5.57
N THR A 817 -38.08 -12.03 -4.69
CA THR A 817 -37.14 -12.87 -3.93
C THR A 817 -37.10 -14.26 -4.52
N LEU A 818 -35.88 -14.77 -4.77
CA LEU A 818 -35.68 -16.09 -5.36
C LEU A 818 -34.46 -16.78 -4.75
N LYS A 819 -34.67 -18.00 -4.30
CA LYS A 819 -33.63 -18.91 -3.80
C LYS A 819 -33.70 -20.22 -4.58
N THR A 820 -32.59 -20.65 -5.16
CA THR A 820 -32.49 -21.91 -5.91
C THR A 820 -31.30 -22.73 -5.45
N ALA A 821 -31.49 -24.02 -5.22
CA ALA A 821 -30.46 -24.93 -4.74
C ALA A 821 -29.77 -24.43 -3.46
N GLN A 822 -30.51 -23.83 -2.54
CA GLN A 822 -30.06 -23.18 -1.29
C GLN A 822 -29.31 -21.86 -1.48
N PHE A 823 -29.21 -21.30 -2.70
CA PHE A 823 -28.51 -20.06 -2.98
C PHE A 823 -29.45 -18.93 -3.38
N ALA A 824 -29.27 -17.76 -2.80
CA ALA A 824 -30.02 -16.56 -3.15
C ALA A 824 -29.58 -16.02 -4.52
N LEU A 825 -30.56 -15.76 -5.39
CA LEU A 825 -30.34 -15.15 -6.70
C LEU A 825 -30.69 -13.65 -6.66
N PRO A 826 -30.05 -12.80 -7.46
CA PRO A 826 -29.10 -13.10 -8.56
C PRO A 826 -27.63 -13.27 -8.10
N MET A 827 -27.29 -13.14 -6.82
CA MET A 827 -25.92 -13.05 -6.31
C MET A 827 -25.08 -14.30 -6.58
N ARG A 828 -25.66 -15.47 -6.42
CA ARG A 828 -25.01 -16.77 -6.65
C ARG A 828 -25.35 -17.40 -8.01
N SER A 829 -25.67 -16.60 -9.01
CA SER A 829 -26.08 -17.10 -10.32
C SER A 829 -25.10 -18.07 -10.97
N ALA A 830 -23.78 -17.85 -10.80
CA ALA A 830 -22.77 -18.77 -11.31
C ALA A 830 -22.83 -20.15 -10.63
N THR A 831 -22.95 -20.17 -9.31
CA THR A 831 -23.08 -21.39 -8.51
C THR A 831 -24.39 -22.11 -8.82
N VAL A 832 -25.49 -21.38 -8.94
CA VAL A 832 -26.80 -21.95 -9.31
C VAL A 832 -26.73 -22.57 -10.71
N ARG A 833 -26.12 -21.88 -11.68
CA ARG A 833 -25.94 -22.42 -13.04
C ARG A 833 -25.10 -23.70 -13.07
N SER A 834 -24.11 -23.86 -12.22
CA SER A 834 -23.31 -25.08 -12.14
C SER A 834 -24.05 -26.26 -11.47
N ARG A 835 -25.07 -25.97 -10.65
CA ARG A 835 -25.86 -26.95 -9.89
C ARG A 835 -27.26 -27.21 -10.49
N THR A 836 -27.62 -26.51 -11.54
CA THR A 836 -28.91 -26.63 -12.22
C THR A 836 -28.71 -27.01 -13.68
N ALA A 837 -29.58 -27.82 -14.22
CA ALA A 837 -29.65 -28.11 -15.64
C ALA A 837 -30.96 -27.59 -16.22
N MET A 838 -30.91 -26.90 -17.36
CA MET A 838 -32.09 -26.43 -18.09
C MET A 838 -32.04 -26.99 -19.51
N ILE A 839 -33.11 -27.61 -19.92
CA ILE A 839 -33.27 -28.17 -21.28
C ILE A 839 -34.54 -27.61 -21.88
N ARG A 840 -34.42 -27.10 -23.09
CA ARG A 840 -35.55 -26.63 -23.87
C ARG A 840 -36.00 -27.79 -24.78
N LEU A 841 -37.13 -28.40 -24.43
CA LEU A 841 -37.64 -29.57 -25.18
C LEU A 841 -38.21 -29.20 -26.54
N GLU A 842 -38.70 -27.96 -26.71
CA GLU A 842 -39.20 -27.46 -27.97
C GLU A 842 -38.14 -27.44 -29.11
N THR A 843 -36.88 -27.19 -28.75
CA THR A 843 -35.79 -27.08 -29.74
C THR A 843 -34.84 -28.27 -29.74
N SER A 844 -35.11 -29.27 -28.91
CA SER A 844 -34.28 -30.47 -28.81
C SER A 844 -34.63 -31.49 -29.87
N ALA A 845 -33.65 -31.85 -30.70
CA ALA A 845 -33.80 -32.92 -31.67
C ALA A 845 -33.73 -34.32 -31.01
N THR A 846 -33.14 -34.44 -29.86
CA THR A 846 -32.94 -35.70 -29.13
C THR A 846 -33.27 -35.52 -27.62
N PRO A 847 -34.54 -35.27 -27.26
CA PRO A 847 -34.93 -34.89 -25.86
C PRO A 847 -34.45 -35.87 -24.82
N VAL A 848 -34.57 -37.15 -25.03
CA VAL A 848 -34.14 -38.21 -24.11
C VAL A 848 -32.63 -38.23 -23.86
N THR A 849 -31.87 -38.03 -24.95
CA THR A 849 -30.40 -37.99 -24.87
C THR A 849 -29.91 -36.75 -24.16
N ASP A 850 -30.52 -35.61 -24.45
CA ASP A 850 -30.14 -34.32 -23.82
C ASP A 850 -30.45 -34.33 -22.33
N VAL A 851 -31.60 -34.85 -21.90
CA VAL A 851 -31.93 -35.02 -20.47
C VAL A 851 -30.96 -35.98 -19.79
N ARG A 852 -30.63 -37.10 -20.43
CA ARG A 852 -29.67 -38.09 -19.91
C ARG A 852 -28.26 -37.47 -19.74
N LEU A 853 -27.83 -36.69 -20.71
CA LEU A 853 -26.55 -36.00 -20.66
C LEU A 853 -26.50 -34.94 -19.55
N ALA A 854 -27.58 -34.18 -19.39
CA ALA A 854 -27.69 -33.18 -18.32
C ALA A 854 -27.67 -33.84 -16.93
N LEU A 855 -28.33 -34.95 -16.74
CA LEU A 855 -28.37 -35.70 -15.49
C LEU A 855 -27.01 -36.34 -15.12
N ARG A 856 -26.13 -36.60 -16.09
CA ARG A 856 -24.76 -37.06 -15.81
C ARG A 856 -23.96 -36.05 -14.94
N ARG A 857 -24.26 -34.75 -15.04
CA ARG A 857 -23.66 -33.69 -14.22
C ARG A 857 -24.20 -33.65 -12.78
N ARG A 858 -25.12 -34.53 -12.42
CA ARG A 858 -25.77 -34.64 -11.10
C ARG A 858 -26.33 -33.30 -10.62
N PRO A 859 -27.17 -32.58 -11.40
CA PRO A 859 -27.75 -31.31 -10.97
C PRO A 859 -28.64 -31.51 -9.72
N LEU A 860 -28.83 -30.43 -8.94
CA LEU A 860 -29.81 -30.42 -7.84
C LEU A 860 -31.22 -30.06 -8.33
N LEU A 861 -31.30 -29.35 -9.44
CA LEU A 861 -32.54 -28.97 -10.09
C LEU A 861 -32.43 -29.23 -11.60
N LEU A 862 -33.37 -29.98 -12.15
CA LEU A 862 -33.59 -30.11 -13.58
C LEU A 862 -34.79 -29.25 -13.98
N VAL A 863 -34.60 -28.35 -14.93
CA VAL A 863 -35.67 -27.53 -15.51
C VAL A 863 -35.94 -27.99 -16.92
N LEU A 864 -37.16 -28.41 -17.19
CA LEU A 864 -37.67 -28.79 -18.50
C LEU A 864 -38.52 -27.66 -19.05
N ASP A 865 -37.98 -26.89 -19.98
CA ASP A 865 -38.70 -25.78 -20.60
C ASP A 865 -39.51 -26.26 -21.82
N ALA A 866 -40.81 -25.90 -21.90
CA ALA A 866 -41.79 -26.36 -22.88
C ALA A 866 -41.89 -27.89 -22.94
N ALA A 867 -42.20 -28.50 -21.78
CA ALA A 867 -42.24 -29.96 -21.64
C ALA A 867 -43.36 -30.62 -22.48
N ASP A 868 -44.42 -29.89 -22.77
CA ASP A 868 -45.51 -30.28 -23.67
C ASP A 868 -45.13 -30.33 -25.17
N ALA A 869 -43.95 -29.88 -25.53
CA ALA A 869 -43.51 -29.94 -26.94
C ALA A 869 -43.10 -31.35 -27.40
N VAL A 870 -42.96 -32.31 -26.49
CA VAL A 870 -42.64 -33.70 -26.83
C VAL A 870 -43.90 -34.41 -27.32
N ALA A 871 -44.11 -34.47 -28.64
CA ALA A 871 -45.30 -35.04 -29.24
C ALA A 871 -45.36 -36.57 -29.17
N ASP A 872 -44.18 -37.24 -29.26
CA ASP A 872 -44.11 -38.73 -29.33
C ASP A 872 -44.29 -39.36 -27.92
N SER A 873 -45.29 -40.21 -27.78
CA SER A 873 -45.59 -40.91 -26.54
C SER A 873 -44.48 -41.87 -26.10
N ALA A 874 -43.78 -42.50 -27.01
CA ALA A 874 -42.65 -43.36 -26.71
C ALA A 874 -41.47 -42.56 -26.13
N GLN A 875 -41.21 -41.36 -26.63
CA GLN A 875 -40.20 -40.45 -26.06
C GLN A 875 -40.63 -39.97 -24.68
N ARG A 876 -41.89 -39.65 -24.47
CA ARG A 876 -42.43 -39.27 -23.15
C ARG A 876 -42.21 -40.37 -22.09
N ALA A 877 -42.54 -41.63 -22.48
CA ALA A 877 -42.30 -42.76 -21.60
C ALA A 877 -40.80 -42.96 -21.27
N GLN A 878 -39.91 -42.82 -22.25
CA GLN A 878 -38.48 -42.89 -22.03
C GLN A 878 -37.96 -41.75 -21.18
N LEU A 879 -38.47 -40.53 -21.35
CA LEU A 879 -38.11 -39.38 -20.48
C LEU A 879 -38.49 -39.66 -19.04
N ARG A 880 -39.71 -40.18 -18.82
CA ARG A 880 -40.19 -40.59 -17.49
C ARG A 880 -39.24 -41.58 -16.84
N GLU A 881 -38.86 -42.65 -17.57
CA GLU A 881 -37.96 -43.68 -17.06
C GLU A 881 -36.58 -43.05 -16.65
N VAL A 882 -36.06 -42.13 -17.47
CA VAL A 882 -34.77 -41.47 -17.19
C VAL A 882 -34.86 -40.55 -15.97
N ILE A 883 -35.96 -39.83 -15.78
CA ILE A 883 -36.22 -38.97 -14.64
C ILE A 883 -36.46 -39.79 -13.37
N ASP A 884 -37.24 -40.87 -13.43
CA ASP A 884 -37.48 -41.76 -12.31
C ASP A 884 -36.16 -42.36 -11.80
N ARG A 885 -35.30 -42.85 -12.71
CA ARG A 885 -33.98 -43.36 -12.37
C ARG A 885 -33.12 -42.27 -11.68
N ALA A 886 -33.24 -41.02 -12.08
CA ALA A 886 -32.52 -39.89 -11.47
C ALA A 886 -33.01 -39.63 -10.04
N PHE A 887 -34.31 -39.70 -9.78
CA PHE A 887 -34.88 -39.62 -8.42
C PHE A 887 -34.41 -40.74 -7.54
N ILE A 888 -34.46 -41.99 -8.01
CA ILE A 888 -33.98 -43.18 -7.28
C ILE A 888 -32.49 -43.06 -6.95
N ALA A 889 -31.68 -42.63 -7.93
CA ALA A 889 -30.25 -42.42 -7.72
C ALA A 889 -29.95 -41.29 -6.72
N ALA A 890 -30.70 -40.20 -6.78
CA ALA A 890 -30.54 -39.10 -5.84
C ALA A 890 -30.94 -39.50 -4.41
N GLN A 891 -32.01 -40.26 -4.25
CA GLN A 891 -32.45 -40.79 -2.96
C GLN A 891 -31.44 -41.79 -2.36
N LYS A 892 -30.86 -42.67 -3.19
CA LYS A 892 -29.82 -43.61 -2.77
C LYS A 892 -28.55 -42.91 -2.28
N ASP A 893 -28.21 -41.79 -2.95
CA ASP A 893 -27.01 -40.99 -2.62
C ASP A 893 -27.26 -39.94 -1.52
N ASP A 894 -28.44 -39.93 -0.89
CA ASP A 894 -28.92 -38.92 0.08
C ASP A 894 -28.72 -37.47 -0.45
N ARG A 895 -28.95 -37.28 -1.73
CA ARG A 895 -28.70 -36.02 -2.45
C ARG A 895 -30.01 -35.32 -2.79
N PRO A 896 -30.15 -34.01 -2.50
CA PRO A 896 -31.32 -33.27 -2.92
C PRO A 896 -31.41 -33.19 -4.46
N PHE A 897 -32.60 -33.48 -4.97
CA PHE A 897 -32.92 -33.39 -6.39
C PHE A 897 -34.39 -33.03 -6.58
N ALA A 898 -34.69 -32.15 -7.54
CA ALA A 898 -36.05 -31.79 -7.91
C ALA A 898 -36.16 -31.52 -9.41
N VAL A 899 -37.36 -31.58 -9.95
CA VAL A 899 -37.65 -31.28 -11.35
C VAL A 899 -38.73 -30.19 -11.44
N LEU A 900 -38.49 -29.19 -12.26
CA LEU A 900 -39.44 -28.16 -12.61
C LEU A 900 -39.71 -28.24 -14.12
N ALA A 901 -40.99 -28.37 -14.50
CA ALA A 901 -41.39 -28.40 -15.89
C ALA A 901 -42.33 -27.24 -16.19
N THR A 902 -42.04 -26.48 -17.24
CA THR A 902 -42.95 -25.44 -17.75
C THR A 902 -43.71 -25.96 -18.98
N CYS A 903 -44.98 -25.65 -19.13
CA CYS A 903 -45.83 -26.09 -20.22
C CYS A 903 -47.01 -25.12 -20.47
N VAL A 904 -47.63 -25.24 -21.63
CA VAL A 904 -48.91 -24.60 -21.92
C VAL A 904 -50.04 -25.63 -21.70
N ASP A 905 -49.83 -26.91 -22.04
CA ASP A 905 -50.76 -28.01 -21.79
C ASP A 905 -50.19 -29.00 -20.76
N PRO A 906 -50.75 -29.06 -19.53
CA PRO A 906 -50.24 -29.94 -18.47
C PRO A 906 -50.54 -31.44 -18.72
N HIS A 907 -51.55 -31.80 -19.56
CA HIS A 907 -51.94 -33.18 -19.73
C HIS A 907 -50.82 -34.06 -20.27
N THR A 908 -50.09 -33.58 -21.26
CA THR A 908 -48.97 -34.31 -21.87
C THR A 908 -47.75 -34.40 -20.93
N VAL A 909 -47.56 -33.44 -20.03
CA VAL A 909 -46.41 -33.39 -19.11
C VAL A 909 -46.56 -34.35 -17.95
N THR A 910 -47.80 -34.71 -17.55
CA THR A 910 -48.04 -35.73 -16.50
C THR A 910 -47.53 -37.12 -16.92
N GLU A 911 -47.43 -37.39 -18.22
CA GLU A 911 -46.84 -38.63 -18.73
C GLU A 911 -45.30 -38.68 -18.59
N ILE A 912 -44.65 -37.52 -18.53
CA ILE A 912 -43.19 -37.37 -18.44
C ILE A 912 -42.68 -37.42 -17.01
N LEU A 913 -43.50 -36.95 -16.06
CA LEU A 913 -43.10 -36.75 -14.65
C LEU A 913 -43.64 -37.86 -13.74
N PRO A 914 -43.03 -38.11 -12.56
CA PRO A 914 -43.54 -39.10 -11.57
C PRO A 914 -44.94 -38.78 -11.06
N ASN A 915 -45.64 -39.81 -10.55
CA ASN A 915 -47.05 -39.71 -10.11
C ASN A 915 -47.32 -38.78 -8.91
N GLN A 916 -46.32 -38.28 -8.20
CA GLN A 916 -46.43 -37.31 -7.09
C GLN A 916 -46.01 -35.91 -7.58
N THR A 917 -46.62 -35.40 -8.60
CA THR A 917 -46.25 -34.11 -9.19
C THR A 917 -47.32 -33.08 -8.80
N ALA A 918 -46.88 -31.95 -8.15
CA ALA A 918 -47.72 -30.79 -7.95
C ALA A 918 -47.86 -29.96 -9.23
N SER A 919 -48.97 -29.35 -9.48
CA SER A 919 -49.17 -28.43 -10.60
C SER A 919 -49.63 -27.06 -10.10
N ILE A 920 -49.07 -25.99 -10.71
CA ILE A 920 -49.48 -24.62 -10.49
C ILE A 920 -49.86 -24.02 -11.85
N SER A 921 -51.06 -23.45 -11.97
CA SER A 921 -51.48 -22.71 -13.17
C SER A 921 -51.24 -21.21 -12.96
N LEU A 922 -50.49 -20.60 -13.86
CA LEU A 922 -50.26 -19.16 -13.89
C LEU A 922 -51.27 -18.53 -14.84
N THR A 923 -52.29 -17.89 -14.30
CA THR A 923 -53.36 -17.24 -15.11
C THR A 923 -52.75 -16.18 -16.02
N PRO A 924 -53.09 -16.11 -17.31
CA PRO A 924 -52.61 -15.05 -18.19
C PRO A 924 -53.23 -13.70 -17.78
N SER A 925 -52.41 -12.79 -17.29
CA SER A 925 -52.86 -11.40 -17.07
C SER A 925 -53.01 -10.71 -18.42
N GLN A 926 -54.10 -9.94 -18.56
CA GLN A 926 -54.32 -9.06 -19.69
C GLN A 926 -53.08 -8.21 -20.00
N LYS A 927 -52.66 -8.19 -21.25
CA LYS A 927 -51.57 -7.31 -21.75
C LYS A 927 -51.99 -5.85 -21.53
N ILE A 928 -51.53 -5.25 -20.43
CA ILE A 928 -51.67 -3.81 -20.25
C ILE A 928 -50.46 -3.18 -20.93
N TYR A 929 -50.68 -2.59 -22.07
CA TYR A 929 -49.70 -1.70 -22.71
C TYR A 929 -49.59 -0.43 -21.83
N ALA A 930 -48.51 -0.29 -21.10
CA ALA A 930 -48.18 0.98 -20.49
C ALA A 930 -47.83 1.97 -21.59
N ARG A 931 -48.62 3.05 -21.71
CA ARG A 931 -48.33 4.20 -22.57
C ARG A 931 -47.16 5.03 -22.02
#